data_8a6ce65b9b1f6bc0f664894bbce88629
#
_entry.id   8a6ce65b9b1f6bc0f664894bbce88629
#
_cell.length_a   1.000
_cell.length_b   1.000
_cell.length_c   1.000
_cell.angle_alpha   90.00
_cell.angle_beta   90.00
_cell.angle_gamma   90.00
#
_symmetry.space_group_name_H-M   'P 1'
#
loop_
_entity.id
_entity.type
_entity.pdbx_description
1 polymer ?
#
loop_
_entity_poly.entity_id
_entity_poly.type
_entity_poly.pdbx_seq_one_letter_code
_entity_poly.pdbx_strand_id
1 'polypeptide(L)'
;MLKKTILVRSLAVAFGGAAVVAAMPAMAQQQPAESVQRVVVTGSLISRTDTETAAPVQVLTAQDIQRSGKTSVAELLTDLAANGAGTLGTGFSGAFANGATGISLRGLTVGATLVLVDGHRVAPYPLSDDSQRSFVDVSSIPFDAIDHIDVLKSGASATYGSDAIAGVVNIVLKKNLNGSRINVEGGTTQHGGGETKRVSFGTGYGDLDSDGYNAFITAEWRRQDAIKVSDRDTYDWDNRDWRMRGGNDIRLGAPVARINPVTGKPVSINGFLTAASTPFLYTPGTGGVNNAANFQFLDPSCNYNKYMSNGCTLRDTWGNIQPKSENINVLAGLTKKLGNDWELGLKASLFRRESTNNRGVPPIFNPISFAGNTTLNNGVLTAGVNRIPSTLFAAGAAVGGGGIVNNLGAPARLYGYIPDVDGTNTLNNTAKTTRFAADIKGTLAGWDINGGVGMTEVKTDINYSGYIDRPTLYSALNAGIFNVLGGNNPAIMAAVSPRFTNELSSKLNYADLIGSRELMQLGQGPLALAVGAHWHKRKQNSPPAGPTITGQVASTSAFVIGDETNSAVFAELQANPHKTLEAHVSARYDKYDSYGHSFTPAANFKWAPMKQIGFRGGIARGFRAPNPAEVGNAGSFFTFNAIPDPILCPDGKTTTAGNAVTQCAINPPYVQITNKDLEPEKSKSYNLGIILEPVKDLNATFDYYNIEVKNQIVTAAGNLPGFVPTFVRVPPTPMDISDGAGGTFVATPSVGTAAYALSPYINSGKTKTSGIEADISYRWRMGDMGTLRANLNAAHTIAYKQIAADGTTYTMAGTQGPSVVGGATGNPKDRAQFTLGYIRGPLDISATMNYTSSFSTLDPSVGGVDCASTGLDVGGRTYFQGVDQPAEYCRVSSFTTTNLNVVYKLTKDLSIRGAILNVFDKQPPIDVGTYGNATAQTSYNASLHQAGAVGRFFSLGVTYQF
;
A
#
# COMPACT_ATOMS: atom_id res chain seq x y z
N MET A 1 -0.53 -5.90 -36.97
CA MET A 1 -0.16 -7.28 -37.32
C MET A 1 1.35 -7.52 -37.50
N LEU A 2 2.15 -6.56 -37.97
CA LEU A 2 3.59 -6.78 -38.15
C LEU A 2 4.42 -6.88 -36.85
N LYS A 3 4.03 -6.27 -35.75
CA LYS A 3 4.80 -6.31 -34.46
C LYS A 3 4.75 -7.66 -33.74
N LYS A 4 3.70 -8.47 -33.92
CA LYS A 4 3.59 -9.79 -33.28
C LYS A 4 4.54 -10.85 -33.88
N THR A 5 4.90 -10.71 -35.14
CA THR A 5 5.69 -11.71 -35.86
C THR A 5 7.19 -11.64 -35.56
N ILE A 6 7.70 -10.47 -35.18
CA ILE A 6 9.11 -10.27 -34.89
C ILE A 6 9.46 -10.82 -33.50
N LEU A 7 8.60 -10.63 -32.51
CA LEU A 7 8.85 -11.10 -31.13
C LEU A 7 8.81 -12.64 -31.03
N VAL A 8 7.87 -13.28 -31.75
CA VAL A 8 7.78 -14.75 -31.80
C VAL A 8 8.98 -15.36 -32.52
N ARG A 9 9.50 -14.71 -33.57
CA ARG A 9 10.71 -15.15 -34.26
C ARG A 9 11.97 -14.94 -33.41
N SER A 10 12.06 -13.86 -32.63
CA SER A 10 13.21 -13.62 -31.74
C SER A 10 13.24 -14.60 -30.56
N LEU A 11 12.09 -14.96 -30.00
CA LEU A 11 12.01 -16.00 -28.96
C LEU A 11 12.30 -17.41 -29.51
N ALA A 12 11.78 -17.75 -30.69
CA ALA A 12 12.04 -19.05 -31.33
C ALA A 12 13.54 -19.26 -31.63
N VAL A 13 14.27 -18.19 -31.98
CA VAL A 13 15.73 -18.22 -32.19
C VAL A 13 16.47 -18.36 -30.84
N ALA A 14 15.99 -17.70 -29.78
CA ALA A 14 16.61 -17.77 -28.45
C ALA A 14 16.42 -19.16 -27.82
N PHE A 15 15.25 -19.77 -27.97
CA PHE A 15 14.96 -21.11 -27.40
C PHE A 15 15.38 -22.28 -28.33
N GLY A 16 15.37 -22.08 -29.65
CA GLY A 16 15.85 -23.07 -30.59
C GLY A 16 17.38 -23.26 -30.55
N GLY A 17 18.12 -22.17 -30.24
CA GLY A 17 19.59 -22.23 -30.05
C GLY A 17 20.00 -22.95 -28.76
N ALA A 18 19.21 -22.87 -27.71
CA ALA A 18 19.49 -23.52 -26.42
C ALA A 18 19.38 -25.07 -26.46
N ALA A 19 18.54 -25.61 -27.35
CA ALA A 19 18.36 -27.05 -27.49
C ALA A 19 19.53 -27.77 -28.19
N VAL A 20 20.32 -27.04 -29.00
CA VAL A 20 21.46 -27.60 -29.75
C VAL A 20 22.75 -27.64 -28.91
N VAL A 21 22.87 -26.77 -27.88
CA VAL A 21 24.05 -26.69 -27.01
C VAL A 21 24.02 -27.72 -25.86
N ALA A 22 22.88 -28.36 -25.58
CA ALA A 22 22.73 -29.36 -24.52
C ALA A 22 23.41 -30.73 -24.81
N ALA A 23 24.07 -30.90 -25.92
CA ALA A 23 24.68 -32.16 -26.33
C ALA A 23 26.21 -32.24 -26.12
N MET A 24 26.85 -31.29 -25.45
CA MET A 24 28.28 -31.38 -25.13
C MET A 24 28.51 -32.09 -23.78
N PRO A 25 29.43 -33.07 -23.67
CA PRO A 25 29.72 -33.77 -22.43
C PRO A 25 30.35 -32.81 -21.41
N ALA A 26 29.68 -32.61 -20.27
CA ALA A 26 30.20 -31.83 -19.14
C ALA A 26 31.29 -32.62 -18.39
N MET A 27 32.51 -32.11 -18.35
CA MET A 27 33.53 -32.57 -17.39
C MET A 27 33.10 -32.16 -15.98
N ALA A 28 32.91 -33.16 -15.13
CA ALA A 28 32.54 -32.97 -13.73
C ALA A 28 33.73 -32.38 -12.95
N GLN A 29 33.61 -31.08 -12.57
CA GLN A 29 34.46 -30.47 -11.54
C GLN A 29 33.76 -30.64 -10.18
N GLN A 30 34.45 -31.29 -9.21
CA GLN A 30 34.03 -31.36 -7.83
C GLN A 30 33.83 -29.92 -7.26
N GLN A 31 32.63 -29.60 -6.85
CA GLN A 31 32.37 -28.37 -6.09
C GLN A 31 33.02 -28.51 -4.70
N PRO A 32 33.70 -27.46 -4.19
CA PRO A 32 34.11 -27.39 -2.81
C PRO A 32 32.88 -27.51 -1.91
N ALA A 33 32.98 -28.19 -0.79
CA ALA A 33 31.93 -28.25 0.21
C ALA A 33 31.54 -26.82 0.63
N GLU A 34 30.29 -26.42 0.41
CA GLU A 34 29.74 -25.14 0.90
C GLU A 34 30.05 -25.07 2.40
N SER A 35 30.93 -24.15 2.80
CA SER A 35 31.08 -23.79 4.21
C SER A 35 29.72 -23.23 4.66
N VAL A 36 29.17 -23.81 5.73
CA VAL A 36 27.96 -23.32 6.37
C VAL A 36 28.25 -21.90 6.86
N GLN A 37 27.85 -20.90 6.07
CA GLN A 37 27.99 -19.52 6.46
C GLN A 37 27.12 -19.29 7.71
N ARG A 38 27.72 -18.78 8.78
CA ARG A 38 27.01 -18.36 9.98
C ARG A 38 26.10 -17.20 9.63
N VAL A 39 24.80 -17.44 9.54
CA VAL A 39 23.78 -16.40 9.33
C VAL A 39 23.32 -15.93 10.71
N VAL A 40 23.54 -14.66 11.04
CA VAL A 40 22.97 -14.04 12.24
C VAL A 40 21.50 -13.76 11.92
N VAL A 41 20.61 -14.55 12.48
CA VAL A 41 19.17 -14.45 12.22
C VAL A 41 18.54 -13.39 13.11
N THR A 42 17.69 -12.55 12.56
CA THR A 42 16.91 -11.52 13.25
C THR A 42 16.02 -12.11 14.36
N GLY A 43 15.91 -11.44 15.50
CA GLY A 43 15.00 -11.81 16.60
C GLY A 43 15.67 -12.12 17.92
N SER A 44 17.01 -12.16 18.01
CA SER A 44 17.76 -12.22 19.25
C SER A 44 18.93 -11.25 19.25
N LEU A 45 19.28 -10.75 20.42
CA LEU A 45 20.45 -9.89 20.65
C LEU A 45 21.73 -10.69 20.83
N ILE A 46 21.61 -12.01 21.03
CA ILE A 46 22.72 -12.95 21.24
C ILE A 46 23.00 -13.64 19.89
N SER A 47 24.24 -13.50 19.40
CA SER A 47 24.67 -14.09 18.11
C SER A 47 24.59 -15.61 18.11
N ARG A 48 24.05 -16.19 17.00
CA ARG A 48 23.80 -17.63 16.87
C ARG A 48 24.38 -18.22 15.59
N THR A 49 24.50 -19.51 15.63
CA THR A 49 24.91 -20.34 14.48
C THR A 49 23.79 -21.21 13.92
N ASP A 50 22.71 -21.41 14.68
CA ASP A 50 21.58 -22.24 14.27
C ASP A 50 20.62 -21.44 13.38
N THR A 51 20.18 -22.05 12.28
CA THR A 51 19.20 -21.47 11.34
C THR A 51 17.78 -21.47 11.91
N GLU A 52 17.46 -22.36 12.86
CA GLU A 52 16.17 -22.51 13.52
C GLU A 52 16.16 -21.82 14.88
N THR A 53 15.36 -20.78 15.02
CA THR A 53 15.26 -19.96 16.24
C THR A 53 14.01 -20.27 17.07
N ALA A 54 14.01 -19.85 18.35
CA ALA A 54 12.85 -19.94 19.22
C ALA A 54 11.67 -19.08 18.73
N ALA A 55 11.94 -17.99 18.02
CA ALA A 55 10.92 -17.21 17.31
C ALA A 55 10.86 -17.61 15.83
N PRO A 56 9.68 -17.69 15.18
CA PRO A 56 9.56 -18.06 13.78
C PRO A 56 10.15 -16.98 12.86
N VAL A 57 11.23 -17.30 12.14
CA VAL A 57 11.88 -16.42 11.15
C VAL A 57 11.90 -17.13 9.80
N GLN A 58 11.45 -16.43 8.77
CA GLN A 58 11.62 -16.85 7.38
C GLN A 58 12.78 -16.07 6.77
N VAL A 59 13.77 -16.76 6.23
CA VAL A 59 14.92 -16.16 5.56
C VAL A 59 14.76 -16.30 4.05
N LEU A 60 14.77 -15.19 3.33
CA LEU A 60 14.83 -15.15 1.88
C LEU A 60 16.28 -14.92 1.47
N THR A 61 16.95 -15.95 1.02
CA THR A 61 18.36 -15.89 0.61
C THR A 61 18.51 -15.13 -0.73
N ALA A 62 19.73 -14.67 -1.03
CA ALA A 62 20.04 -14.06 -2.33
C ALA A 62 19.69 -14.99 -3.51
N GLN A 63 19.78 -16.32 -3.33
CA GLN A 63 19.37 -17.29 -4.35
C GLN A 63 17.85 -17.36 -4.52
N ASP A 64 17.08 -17.31 -3.44
CA ASP A 64 15.61 -17.28 -3.49
C ASP A 64 15.13 -16.00 -4.14
N ILE A 65 15.77 -14.87 -3.82
CA ILE A 65 15.52 -13.57 -4.45
C ILE A 65 15.75 -13.65 -5.96
N GLN A 66 16.87 -14.22 -6.39
CA GLN A 66 17.19 -14.37 -7.80
C GLN A 66 16.22 -15.31 -8.53
N ARG A 67 15.79 -16.41 -7.87
CA ARG A 67 14.84 -17.40 -8.43
C ARG A 67 13.41 -16.91 -8.50
N SER A 68 13.04 -15.90 -7.75
CA SER A 68 11.68 -15.32 -7.80
C SER A 68 11.33 -14.74 -9.17
N GLY A 69 12.35 -14.40 -10.00
CA GLY A 69 12.17 -13.69 -11.26
C GLY A 69 11.71 -12.23 -11.06
N LYS A 70 11.57 -11.77 -9.82
CA LYS A 70 11.21 -10.39 -9.50
C LYS A 70 12.40 -9.44 -9.69
N THR A 71 12.09 -8.18 -9.88
CA THR A 71 13.06 -7.14 -10.16
C THR A 71 13.11 -6.04 -9.09
N SER A 72 12.30 -6.15 -8.03
CA SER A 72 12.27 -5.20 -6.91
C SER A 72 11.94 -5.88 -5.57
N VAL A 73 12.41 -5.27 -4.48
CA VAL A 73 12.12 -5.69 -3.10
C VAL A 73 10.62 -5.67 -2.82
N ALA A 74 9.94 -4.63 -3.29
CA ALA A 74 8.50 -4.46 -3.09
C ALA A 74 7.69 -5.62 -3.68
N GLU A 75 7.98 -6.01 -4.95
CA GLU A 75 7.32 -7.13 -5.60
C GLU A 75 7.60 -8.47 -4.89
N LEU A 76 8.84 -8.66 -4.42
CA LEU A 76 9.23 -9.85 -3.68
C LEU A 76 8.46 -9.99 -2.37
N LEU A 77 8.42 -8.92 -1.57
CA LEU A 77 7.77 -8.93 -0.26
C LEU A 77 6.24 -9.00 -0.36
N THR A 78 5.65 -8.47 -1.43
CA THR A 78 4.20 -8.55 -1.66
C THR A 78 3.74 -10.01 -1.84
N ASP A 79 4.57 -10.87 -2.41
CA ASP A 79 4.25 -12.29 -2.66
C ASP A 79 4.36 -13.17 -1.40
N LEU A 80 4.89 -12.67 -0.28
CA LEU A 80 4.96 -13.43 0.97
C LEU A 80 3.57 -13.89 1.43
N ALA A 81 3.44 -15.15 1.84
CA ALA A 81 2.18 -15.67 2.36
C ALA A 81 1.72 -14.96 3.63
N ALA A 82 2.65 -14.54 4.50
CA ALA A 82 2.38 -13.78 5.72
C ALA A 82 2.03 -12.30 5.47
N ASN A 83 2.25 -11.78 4.25
CA ASN A 83 1.85 -10.42 3.89
C ASN A 83 0.34 -10.38 3.64
N GLY A 84 -0.33 -9.34 4.07
CA GLY A 84 -1.80 -9.30 4.08
C GLY A 84 -2.40 -8.01 3.55
N ALA A 85 -3.64 -7.79 3.92
CA ALA A 85 -4.39 -6.58 3.63
C ALA A 85 -3.64 -5.31 4.08
N GLY A 86 -3.84 -4.22 3.37
CA GLY A 86 -3.20 -2.93 3.67
C GLY A 86 -1.73 -2.84 3.23
N THR A 87 -1.23 -3.81 2.45
CA THR A 87 0.06 -3.69 1.76
C THR A 87 -0.02 -2.66 0.65
N LEU A 88 0.97 -1.77 0.61
CA LEU A 88 1.08 -0.73 -0.41
C LEU A 88 1.97 -1.24 -1.54
N GLY A 89 1.38 -1.80 -2.58
CA GLY A 89 2.07 -2.26 -3.79
C GLY A 89 2.30 -1.13 -4.81
N THR A 90 3.00 -1.44 -5.90
CA THR A 90 3.29 -0.46 -6.97
C THR A 90 2.04 0.08 -7.68
N GLY A 91 0.97 -0.69 -7.74
CA GLY A 91 -0.33 -0.26 -8.28
C GLY A 91 -1.22 0.48 -7.29
N PHE A 92 -0.80 0.57 -6.01
CA PHE A 92 -1.55 1.28 -4.98
C PHE A 92 -1.29 2.79 -5.10
N SER A 93 -2.14 3.50 -5.81
CA SER A 93 -1.91 4.89 -6.21
C SER A 93 -3.00 5.86 -5.75
N GLY A 94 -4.08 5.37 -5.13
CA GLY A 94 -5.23 6.16 -4.72
C GLY A 94 -5.11 6.86 -3.37
N ALA A 95 -4.09 6.55 -2.56
CA ALA A 95 -3.90 7.08 -1.22
C ALA A 95 -2.91 8.26 -1.17
N PHE A 96 -2.71 8.81 0.04
CA PHE A 96 -1.80 9.94 0.27
C PHE A 96 -0.33 9.59 0.01
N ALA A 97 0.07 8.33 0.22
CA ALA A 97 1.45 7.85 0.11
C ALA A 97 1.83 7.39 -1.32
N ASN A 98 1.32 8.05 -2.34
CA ASN A 98 1.54 7.73 -3.75
C ASN A 98 3.02 7.53 -4.09
N GLY A 99 3.29 6.47 -4.84
CA GLY A 99 4.62 6.17 -5.35
C GLY A 99 5.56 5.53 -4.33
N ALA A 100 5.14 5.24 -3.10
CA ALA A 100 5.88 4.47 -2.10
C ALA A 100 5.27 3.08 -1.93
N THR A 101 6.06 2.14 -1.42
CA THR A 101 5.64 0.75 -1.20
C THR A 101 5.88 0.34 0.25
N GLY A 102 4.90 -0.29 0.87
CA GLY A 102 4.94 -0.70 2.29
C GLY A 102 4.39 -2.10 2.49
N ILE A 103 4.81 -2.75 3.58
CA ILE A 103 4.48 -4.15 3.89
C ILE A 103 3.57 -4.21 5.11
N SER A 104 2.51 -5.02 5.02
CA SER A 104 1.54 -5.26 6.08
C SER A 104 1.51 -6.73 6.44
N LEU A 105 2.32 -7.16 7.39
CA LEU A 105 2.30 -8.54 7.86
C LEU A 105 0.98 -8.85 8.55
N ARG A 106 0.38 -10.01 8.24
CA ARG A 106 -0.87 -10.52 8.81
C ARG A 106 -2.07 -9.58 8.72
N GLY A 107 -1.99 -8.61 7.79
CA GLY A 107 -3.04 -7.61 7.59
C GLY A 107 -3.19 -6.59 8.71
N LEU A 108 -2.24 -6.49 9.64
CA LEU A 108 -2.28 -5.56 10.77
C LEU A 108 -1.82 -4.13 10.40
N THR A 109 -1.80 -3.79 9.14
CA THR A 109 -1.38 -2.53 8.51
C THR A 109 0.13 -2.32 8.42
N VAL A 110 0.55 -1.39 7.58
CA VAL A 110 1.97 -1.03 7.42
C VAL A 110 2.56 -0.38 8.68
N GLY A 111 1.74 0.24 9.53
CA GLY A 111 2.17 0.85 10.79
C GLY A 111 2.44 -0.13 11.93
N ALA A 112 2.05 -1.41 11.78
CA ALA A 112 2.31 -2.47 12.76
C ALA A 112 3.43 -3.44 12.34
N THR A 113 4.07 -3.20 11.18
CA THR A 113 5.17 -3.98 10.63
C THR A 113 6.43 -3.14 10.62
N LEU A 114 7.42 -3.51 11.43
CA LEU A 114 8.69 -2.79 11.49
C LEU A 114 9.60 -3.22 10.33
N VAL A 115 10.10 -2.27 9.55
CA VAL A 115 11.11 -2.50 8.53
C VAL A 115 12.46 -1.96 9.00
N LEU A 116 13.49 -2.82 8.92
CA LEU A 116 14.87 -2.50 9.28
C LEU A 116 15.79 -2.69 8.07
N VAL A 117 16.90 -1.97 8.06
CA VAL A 117 18.01 -2.17 7.13
C VAL A 117 19.27 -2.41 7.95
N ASP A 118 19.90 -3.58 7.78
CA ASP A 118 21.04 -4.03 8.58
C ASP A 118 20.76 -4.05 10.12
N GLY A 119 19.51 -4.31 10.51
CA GLY A 119 19.08 -4.32 11.91
C GLY A 119 18.72 -2.95 12.49
N HIS A 120 18.87 -1.86 11.74
CA HIS A 120 18.61 -0.50 12.22
C HIS A 120 17.35 0.10 11.63
N ARG A 121 16.68 0.97 12.41
CA ARG A 121 15.56 1.77 11.93
C ARG A 121 16.00 2.74 10.85
N VAL A 122 15.12 2.99 9.89
CA VAL A 122 15.30 3.99 8.82
C VAL A 122 14.15 4.99 8.83
N ALA A 123 14.37 6.17 8.24
CA ALA A 123 13.32 7.19 8.17
C ALA A 123 12.11 6.67 7.38
N PRO A 124 10.88 6.89 7.88
CA PRO A 124 9.68 6.55 7.15
C PRO A 124 9.50 7.47 5.93
N TYR A 125 8.62 7.05 5.01
CA TYR A 125 8.18 7.91 3.92
C TYR A 125 7.51 9.18 4.47
N PRO A 126 7.70 10.37 3.87
CA PRO A 126 7.22 11.62 4.45
C PRO A 126 5.70 11.74 4.61
N LEU A 127 4.93 11.05 3.76
CA LEU A 127 3.48 10.95 3.91
C LEU A 127 3.09 9.60 4.50
N SER A 128 2.21 9.65 5.48
CA SER A 128 1.66 8.46 6.10
C SER A 128 0.58 7.83 5.19
N ASP A 129 0.48 6.51 5.19
CA ASP A 129 -0.65 5.81 4.59
C ASP A 129 -1.93 6.19 5.32
N ASP A 130 -2.97 6.47 4.56
CA ASP A 130 -4.27 6.94 5.08
C ASP A 130 -4.12 8.14 6.05
N SER A 131 -3.13 8.99 5.78
CA SER A 131 -2.69 10.12 6.62
C SER A 131 -2.34 9.79 8.07
N GLN A 132 -2.33 8.54 8.47
CA GLN A 132 -2.12 8.06 9.83
C GLN A 132 -0.90 7.14 9.96
N ARG A 133 -0.83 6.09 9.11
CA ARG A 133 0.11 4.98 9.30
C ARG A 133 1.47 5.30 8.71
N SER A 134 2.45 5.50 9.59
CA SER A 134 3.85 5.71 9.19
C SER A 134 4.47 4.40 8.72
N PHE A 135 5.24 4.41 7.62
CA PHE A 135 5.87 3.21 7.04
C PHE A 135 7.17 3.56 6.30
N VAL A 136 8.01 2.56 6.10
CA VAL A 136 9.25 2.66 5.32
C VAL A 136 8.96 2.25 3.87
N ASP A 137 9.42 3.08 2.92
CA ASP A 137 9.36 2.74 1.50
C ASP A 137 10.42 1.68 1.14
N VAL A 138 9.99 0.42 1.02
CA VAL A 138 10.89 -0.71 0.71
C VAL A 138 11.44 -0.67 -0.71
N SER A 139 10.88 0.13 -1.61
CA SER A 139 11.43 0.32 -2.96
C SER A 139 12.72 1.15 -2.97
N SER A 140 13.04 1.83 -1.85
CA SER A 140 14.26 2.63 -1.71
C SER A 140 15.53 1.80 -1.46
N ILE A 141 15.41 0.47 -1.39
CA ILE A 141 16.50 -0.43 -1.05
C ILE A 141 17.06 -1.09 -2.32
N PRO A 142 18.41 -1.04 -2.54
CA PRO A 142 19.02 -1.58 -3.74
C PRO A 142 18.90 -3.10 -3.81
N PHE A 143 18.23 -3.60 -4.84
CA PHE A 143 17.92 -5.03 -4.97
C PHE A 143 19.17 -5.90 -5.08
N ASP A 144 20.16 -5.51 -5.88
CA ASP A 144 21.40 -6.28 -6.07
C ASP A 144 22.36 -6.20 -4.87
N ALA A 145 22.16 -5.26 -3.96
CA ALA A 145 22.98 -5.13 -2.76
C ALA A 145 22.47 -5.97 -1.59
N ILE A 146 21.33 -6.65 -1.73
CA ILE A 146 20.76 -7.48 -0.67
C ILE A 146 21.55 -8.78 -0.56
N ASP A 147 21.91 -9.13 0.66
CA ASP A 147 22.44 -10.43 1.03
C ASP A 147 21.29 -11.42 1.30
N HIS A 148 20.40 -11.05 2.22
CA HIS A 148 19.17 -11.78 2.52
C HIS A 148 18.13 -10.87 3.15
N ILE A 149 16.90 -11.37 3.27
CA ILE A 149 15.81 -10.68 3.98
C ILE A 149 15.29 -11.64 5.05
N ASP A 150 15.29 -11.16 6.31
CA ASP A 150 14.68 -11.86 7.42
C ASP A 150 13.27 -11.35 7.66
N VAL A 151 12.31 -12.24 7.72
CA VAL A 151 10.93 -11.96 8.09
C VAL A 151 10.62 -12.64 9.42
N LEU A 152 10.72 -11.89 10.50
CA LEU A 152 10.40 -12.35 11.85
C LEU A 152 8.88 -12.30 12.04
N LYS A 153 8.27 -13.47 12.18
CA LYS A 153 6.83 -13.67 12.25
C LYS A 153 6.35 -13.79 13.70
N SER A 154 6.78 -12.88 14.57
CA SER A 154 6.34 -12.80 15.99
C SER A 154 6.38 -11.36 16.47
N GLY A 155 5.62 -11.05 17.53
CA GLY A 155 5.75 -9.76 18.23
C GLY A 155 7.18 -9.61 18.78
N ALA A 156 7.85 -8.54 18.39
CA ALA A 156 9.28 -8.34 18.68
C ALA A 156 9.58 -6.97 19.32
N SER A 157 8.58 -6.35 19.95
CA SER A 157 8.79 -5.05 20.61
C SER A 157 9.75 -5.11 21.79
N ALA A 158 9.93 -6.28 22.44
CA ALA A 158 10.94 -6.46 23.49
C ALA A 158 12.38 -6.35 22.99
N THR A 159 12.61 -6.58 21.69
CA THR A 159 13.92 -6.42 21.04
C THR A 159 14.02 -5.09 20.32
N TYR A 160 13.02 -4.74 19.49
CA TYR A 160 13.09 -3.64 18.53
C TYR A 160 12.24 -2.41 18.89
N GLY A 161 11.42 -2.47 19.95
CA GLY A 161 10.56 -1.36 20.37
C GLY A 161 9.25 -1.22 19.60
N SER A 162 8.79 0.01 19.43
CA SER A 162 7.53 0.33 18.75
C SER A 162 7.42 -0.27 17.35
N ASP A 163 6.19 -0.49 16.87
CA ASP A 163 5.81 -0.91 15.50
C ASP A 163 6.07 -2.39 15.18
N ALA A 164 6.79 -3.13 16.03
CA ALA A 164 7.07 -4.56 15.87
C ALA A 164 5.95 -5.45 16.45
N ILE A 165 4.68 -5.14 16.15
CA ILE A 165 3.49 -5.88 16.64
C ILE A 165 3.20 -7.09 15.74
N ALA A 166 3.09 -6.88 14.44
CA ALA A 166 2.81 -7.92 13.45
C ALA A 166 4.04 -8.75 13.11
N GLY A 167 5.20 -8.14 13.21
CA GLY A 167 6.50 -8.73 12.89
C GLY A 167 7.52 -7.71 12.48
N VAL A 168 8.69 -8.21 12.03
CA VAL A 168 9.81 -7.39 11.57
C VAL A 168 10.28 -7.90 10.22
N VAL A 169 10.53 -7.00 9.28
CA VAL A 169 11.23 -7.28 8.03
C VAL A 169 12.59 -6.61 8.07
N ASN A 170 13.66 -7.40 8.22
CA ASN A 170 15.01 -6.88 8.25
C ASN A 170 15.72 -7.19 6.93
N ILE A 171 16.10 -6.16 6.19
CA ILE A 171 16.78 -6.27 4.90
C ILE A 171 18.27 -6.12 5.15
N VAL A 172 19.00 -7.21 5.04
CA VAL A 172 20.44 -7.26 5.30
C VAL A 172 21.18 -7.02 3.99
N LEU A 173 22.03 -6.01 3.98
CA LEU A 173 22.86 -5.66 2.83
C LEU A 173 24.20 -6.37 2.88
N LYS A 174 24.77 -6.66 1.70
CA LYS A 174 26.08 -7.26 1.57
C LYS A 174 27.15 -6.50 2.35
N LYS A 175 28.04 -7.24 2.98
CA LYS A 175 29.21 -6.72 3.69
C LYS A 175 30.49 -6.86 2.90
N ASN A 176 30.51 -7.80 1.98
CA ASN A 176 31.66 -8.19 1.20
C ASN A 176 31.22 -8.36 -0.27
N LEU A 177 31.97 -7.77 -1.20
CA LEU A 177 31.81 -7.98 -2.62
C LEU A 177 33.21 -8.13 -3.23
N ASN A 178 33.48 -9.28 -3.83
CA ASN A 178 34.76 -9.57 -4.46
C ASN A 178 34.62 -9.54 -5.98
N GLY A 179 35.57 -8.87 -6.66
CA GLY A 179 35.54 -8.69 -8.12
C GLY A 179 34.46 -7.69 -8.57
N SER A 180 34.17 -7.74 -9.85
CA SER A 180 33.23 -6.83 -10.50
C SER A 180 32.09 -7.62 -11.15
N ARG A 181 30.88 -7.04 -11.13
CA ARG A 181 29.69 -7.65 -11.73
C ARG A 181 28.86 -6.59 -12.44
N ILE A 182 28.43 -6.93 -13.65
CA ILE A 182 27.41 -6.15 -14.39
C ILE A 182 26.22 -7.03 -14.67
N ASN A 183 25.02 -6.48 -14.48
CA ASN A 183 23.76 -7.13 -14.85
C ASN A 183 22.95 -6.18 -15.72
N VAL A 184 22.44 -6.69 -16.85
CA VAL A 184 21.55 -5.97 -17.77
C VAL A 184 20.31 -6.82 -17.95
N GLU A 185 19.15 -6.23 -17.74
CA GLU A 185 17.86 -6.91 -17.82
C GLU A 185 16.83 -6.05 -18.52
N GLY A 186 16.01 -6.64 -19.36
CA GLY A 186 14.86 -6.01 -19.99
C GLY A 186 13.63 -6.91 -19.93
N GLY A 187 12.45 -6.29 -19.88
CA GLY A 187 11.20 -7.05 -19.85
C GLY A 187 10.05 -6.26 -20.46
N THR A 188 8.97 -6.98 -20.81
CA THR A 188 7.77 -6.40 -21.42
C THR A 188 6.54 -7.23 -21.08
N THR A 189 5.36 -6.59 -21.06
CA THR A 189 4.08 -7.30 -20.90
C THR A 189 3.54 -7.80 -22.25
N GLN A 190 2.71 -8.81 -22.21
CA GLN A 190 2.03 -9.33 -23.41
C GLN A 190 1.08 -8.30 -24.03
N HIS A 191 0.41 -7.50 -23.21
CA HIS A 191 -0.65 -6.58 -23.62
C HIS A 191 -0.17 -5.16 -23.89
N GLY A 192 1.15 -4.89 -23.79
CA GLY A 192 1.74 -3.56 -23.93
C GLY A 192 1.75 -2.78 -22.63
N GLY A 193 2.54 -1.72 -22.60
CA GLY A 193 2.87 -0.97 -21.40
C GLY A 193 3.73 -1.76 -20.40
N GLY A 194 4.27 -1.11 -19.41
CA GLY A 194 5.05 -1.75 -18.34
C GLY A 194 6.40 -2.31 -18.78
N GLU A 195 6.97 -1.84 -19.91
CA GLU A 195 8.34 -2.21 -20.28
C GLU A 195 9.29 -1.86 -19.15
N THR A 196 10.21 -2.80 -18.85
CA THR A 196 11.23 -2.61 -17.83
C THR A 196 12.62 -2.66 -18.44
N LYS A 197 13.52 -1.82 -17.93
CA LYS A 197 14.94 -1.85 -18.22
C LYS A 197 15.69 -1.70 -16.91
N ARG A 198 16.70 -2.53 -16.70
CA ARG A 198 17.52 -2.51 -15.51
C ARG A 198 18.98 -2.73 -15.88
N VAL A 199 19.84 -1.89 -15.34
CA VAL A 199 21.28 -2.04 -15.42
C VAL A 199 21.82 -1.88 -14.01
N SER A 200 22.60 -2.85 -13.55
CA SER A 200 23.31 -2.73 -12.28
C SER A 200 24.78 -3.10 -12.45
N PHE A 201 25.59 -2.40 -11.70
CA PHE A 201 27.03 -2.60 -11.62
C PHE A 201 27.45 -2.67 -10.17
N GLY A 202 28.33 -3.58 -9.85
CA GLY A 202 28.94 -3.68 -8.52
C GLY A 202 30.40 -4.06 -8.66
N THR A 203 31.25 -3.43 -7.86
CA THR A 203 32.67 -3.78 -7.78
C THR A 203 33.14 -3.70 -6.35
N GLY A 204 34.03 -4.60 -5.97
CA GLY A 204 34.61 -4.63 -4.64
C GLY A 204 36.09 -4.99 -4.69
N TYR A 205 36.81 -4.43 -3.75
CA TYR A 205 38.25 -4.58 -3.61
C TYR A 205 38.62 -4.99 -2.18
N GLY A 206 39.60 -5.87 -2.07
CA GLY A 206 40.02 -6.51 -0.82
C GLY A 206 39.13 -7.68 -0.43
N ASP A 207 39.69 -8.62 0.30
CA ASP A 207 38.98 -9.74 0.90
C ASP A 207 39.02 -9.64 2.42
N LEU A 208 37.86 -9.75 3.06
CA LEU A 208 37.75 -9.54 4.51
C LEU A 208 38.55 -10.57 5.31
N ASP A 209 38.71 -11.79 4.80
CA ASP A 209 39.44 -12.87 5.51
C ASP A 209 40.94 -12.85 5.26
N SER A 210 41.38 -12.60 4.03
CA SER A 210 42.82 -12.54 3.67
C SER A 210 43.44 -11.15 3.90
N ASP A 211 42.73 -10.06 3.52
CA ASP A 211 43.29 -8.70 3.57
C ASP A 211 42.84 -7.92 4.79
N GLY A 212 41.86 -8.43 5.53
CA GLY A 212 41.27 -7.76 6.69
C GLY A 212 40.38 -6.58 6.37
N TYR A 213 40.06 -6.33 5.10
CA TYR A 213 39.10 -5.31 4.68
C TYR A 213 38.41 -5.67 3.36
N ASN A 214 37.26 -5.12 3.14
CA ASN A 214 36.56 -5.08 1.85
C ASN A 214 35.91 -3.73 1.66
N ALA A 215 36.15 -3.09 0.52
CA ALA A 215 35.49 -1.88 0.10
C ALA A 215 34.74 -2.14 -1.20
N PHE A 216 33.48 -1.75 -1.28
CA PHE A 216 32.68 -1.97 -2.48
C PHE A 216 31.78 -0.79 -2.80
N ILE A 217 31.38 -0.73 -4.05
CA ILE A 217 30.33 0.16 -4.55
C ILE A 217 29.38 -0.62 -5.46
N THR A 218 28.09 -0.36 -5.34
CA THR A 218 27.07 -0.84 -6.27
C THR A 218 26.27 0.32 -6.79
N ALA A 219 25.89 0.27 -8.06
CA ALA A 219 25.00 1.24 -8.70
C ALA A 219 23.94 0.48 -9.50
N GLU A 220 22.71 0.94 -9.41
CA GLU A 220 21.57 0.38 -10.14
C GLU A 220 20.76 1.50 -10.76
N TRP A 221 20.44 1.36 -12.03
CA TRP A 221 19.41 2.12 -12.71
C TRP A 221 18.31 1.17 -13.16
N ARG A 222 17.07 1.54 -12.86
CA ARG A 222 15.87 0.80 -13.26
C ARG A 222 14.82 1.76 -13.76
N ARG A 223 14.25 1.47 -14.92
CA ARG A 223 13.08 2.17 -15.46
C ARG A 223 11.97 1.17 -15.72
N GLN A 224 10.76 1.58 -15.40
CA GLN A 224 9.53 0.87 -15.69
C GLN A 224 8.55 1.86 -16.32
N ASP A 225 8.06 1.56 -17.51
CA ASP A 225 7.05 2.39 -18.17
C ASP A 225 5.66 2.12 -17.57
N ALA A 226 4.75 3.07 -17.74
CA ALA A 226 3.39 2.95 -17.19
C ALA A 226 2.61 1.82 -17.88
N ILE A 227 1.67 1.23 -17.12
CA ILE A 227 0.56 0.46 -17.67
C ILE A 227 -0.69 1.33 -17.48
N LYS A 228 -1.33 1.70 -18.56
CA LYS A 228 -2.57 2.49 -18.54
C LYS A 228 -3.80 1.57 -18.53
N VAL A 229 -4.93 2.11 -18.14
CA VAL A 229 -6.23 1.42 -18.27
C VAL A 229 -6.48 1.03 -19.73
N SER A 230 -6.15 1.91 -20.70
CA SER A 230 -6.26 1.61 -22.13
C SER A 230 -5.42 0.44 -22.63
N ASP A 231 -4.34 0.08 -21.93
CA ASP A 231 -3.52 -1.09 -22.30
C ASP A 231 -4.18 -2.42 -21.89
N ARG A 232 -5.29 -2.38 -21.14
CA ARG A 232 -6.04 -3.50 -20.60
C ARG A 232 -7.54 -3.43 -20.98
N ASP A 233 -7.84 -2.82 -22.09
CA ASP A 233 -9.20 -2.64 -22.62
C ASP A 233 -9.95 -3.95 -22.90
N THR A 234 -9.21 -5.05 -23.10
CA THR A 234 -9.74 -6.40 -23.31
C THR A 234 -10.02 -7.17 -22.01
N TYR A 235 -9.68 -6.61 -20.84
CA TYR A 235 -9.92 -7.26 -19.57
C TYR A 235 -11.40 -7.17 -19.17
N ASP A 236 -11.93 -8.22 -18.56
CA ASP A 236 -13.33 -8.31 -18.19
C ASP A 236 -13.79 -7.17 -17.28
N TRP A 237 -12.92 -6.73 -16.35
CA TRP A 237 -13.24 -5.64 -15.43
C TRP A 237 -13.35 -4.27 -16.13
N ASP A 238 -12.77 -4.07 -17.30
CA ASP A 238 -12.94 -2.84 -18.10
C ASP A 238 -14.11 -2.93 -19.07
N ASN A 239 -14.58 -4.12 -19.44
CA ASN A 239 -15.60 -4.32 -20.47
C ASN A 239 -17.01 -4.65 -19.95
N ARG A 240 -17.22 -4.73 -18.64
CA ARG A 240 -18.48 -5.11 -18.06
C ARG A 240 -19.48 -3.95 -17.98
N ASP A 241 -20.57 -4.07 -18.69
CA ASP A 241 -21.75 -3.20 -18.58
C ASP A 241 -22.91 -4.00 -17.97
N TRP A 242 -23.21 -3.69 -16.71
CA TRP A 242 -24.26 -4.42 -15.97
C TRP A 242 -25.56 -3.62 -15.84
N ARG A 243 -25.72 -2.50 -16.54
CA ARG A 243 -26.90 -1.65 -16.47
C ARG A 243 -28.18 -2.40 -16.86
N MET A 244 -28.13 -3.29 -17.86
CA MET A 244 -29.26 -4.10 -18.27
C MET A 244 -29.71 -5.13 -17.22
N ARG A 245 -28.85 -5.41 -16.23
CA ARG A 245 -29.15 -6.27 -15.07
C ARG A 245 -29.45 -5.46 -13.81
N GLY A 246 -29.73 -4.16 -13.93
CA GLY A 246 -30.00 -3.26 -12.81
C GLY A 246 -28.77 -2.73 -12.10
N GLY A 247 -27.58 -3.07 -12.56
CA GLY A 247 -26.29 -2.59 -12.02
C GLY A 247 -25.72 -1.37 -12.75
N ASN A 248 -24.45 -1.11 -12.47
CA ASN A 248 -23.70 -0.03 -13.09
C ASN A 248 -22.90 -0.51 -14.29
N ASP A 249 -22.49 0.42 -15.11
CA ASP A 249 -21.39 0.21 -16.03
C ASP A 249 -20.07 0.43 -15.28
N ILE A 250 -19.40 -0.65 -14.89
CA ILE A 250 -18.18 -0.57 -14.06
C ILE A 250 -17.02 0.12 -14.79
N ARG A 251 -17.05 0.19 -16.11
CA ARG A 251 -16.05 0.90 -16.91
C ARG A 251 -16.07 2.41 -16.68
N LEU A 252 -17.15 2.94 -16.14
CA LEU A 252 -17.35 4.35 -15.91
C LEU A 252 -17.09 4.78 -14.46
N GLY A 253 -16.86 3.82 -13.56
CA GLY A 253 -16.54 4.07 -12.15
C GLY A 253 -17.61 4.75 -11.32
N ALA A 254 -18.66 5.31 -11.95
CA ALA A 254 -19.78 5.96 -11.31
C ALA A 254 -21.08 5.48 -11.95
N PRO A 255 -22.17 5.37 -11.17
CA PRO A 255 -23.45 4.98 -11.72
C PRO A 255 -23.94 6.03 -12.71
N VAL A 256 -24.02 5.66 -13.97
CA VAL A 256 -24.80 6.38 -14.96
C VAL A 256 -26.27 6.04 -14.71
N ALA A 257 -27.16 6.04 -15.58
CA ALA A 257 -28.50 5.53 -15.38
C ALA A 257 -28.48 4.00 -15.37
N ARG A 258 -29.07 3.38 -14.36
CA ARG A 258 -29.43 1.95 -14.43
C ARG A 258 -30.55 1.76 -15.43
N ILE A 259 -30.58 0.62 -16.02
CA ILE A 259 -31.70 0.22 -16.89
C ILE A 259 -32.55 -0.78 -16.13
N ASN A 260 -33.83 -0.46 -15.94
CA ASN A 260 -34.78 -1.43 -15.39
C ASN A 260 -34.89 -2.62 -16.36
N PRO A 261 -34.54 -3.84 -15.93
CA PRO A 261 -34.50 -5.00 -16.82
C PRO A 261 -35.87 -5.42 -17.34
N VAL A 262 -36.96 -5.00 -16.67
CA VAL A 262 -38.33 -5.30 -17.08
C VAL A 262 -38.87 -4.31 -18.09
N THR A 263 -38.59 -3.02 -17.85
CA THR A 263 -39.17 -1.94 -18.70
C THR A 263 -38.20 -1.45 -19.78
N GLY A 264 -36.93 -1.81 -19.72
CA GLY A 264 -35.89 -1.30 -20.61
C GLY A 264 -35.59 0.21 -20.47
N LYS A 265 -36.19 0.85 -19.45
CA LYS A 265 -36.06 2.30 -19.24
C LYS A 265 -34.99 2.60 -18.21
N PRO A 266 -34.28 3.75 -18.36
CA PRO A 266 -33.37 4.23 -17.35
C PRO A 266 -34.06 4.44 -15.99
N VAL A 267 -33.41 4.01 -14.93
CA VAL A 267 -33.84 4.23 -13.53
C VAL A 267 -32.88 5.23 -12.89
N SER A 268 -33.42 6.29 -12.33
CA SER A 268 -32.62 7.26 -11.59
C SER A 268 -31.90 6.62 -10.42
N ILE A 269 -30.60 6.92 -10.28
CA ILE A 269 -29.80 6.57 -9.11
C ILE A 269 -29.46 7.85 -8.39
N ASN A 270 -30.18 8.16 -7.33
CA ASN A 270 -29.88 9.18 -6.32
C ASN A 270 -29.15 10.44 -6.82
N GLY A 271 -29.54 10.99 -8.00
CA GLY A 271 -29.09 12.28 -8.47
C GLY A 271 -27.63 12.42 -8.87
N PHE A 272 -26.86 11.34 -8.98
CA PHE A 272 -25.48 11.41 -9.49
C PHE A 272 -25.49 11.39 -11.02
N LEU A 273 -25.02 12.48 -11.60
CA LEU A 273 -24.75 12.60 -13.02
C LEU A 273 -23.29 12.27 -13.28
N THR A 274 -23.04 11.43 -14.29
CA THR A 274 -21.68 11.23 -14.76
C THR A 274 -21.23 12.37 -15.66
N ALA A 275 -19.93 12.60 -15.74
CA ALA A 275 -19.39 13.54 -16.70
C ALA A 275 -19.59 13.03 -18.12
N ALA A 276 -20.09 13.88 -18.99
CA ALA A 276 -20.04 13.67 -20.43
C ALA A 276 -18.69 14.13 -20.98
N SER A 277 -18.32 13.58 -22.14
CA SER A 277 -17.17 14.02 -22.92
C SER A 277 -17.31 15.46 -23.42
N THR A 278 -18.51 16.02 -23.33
CA THR A 278 -18.87 17.40 -23.68
C THR A 278 -19.63 18.03 -22.53
N PRO A 279 -19.56 19.37 -22.36
CA PRO A 279 -20.27 20.05 -21.30
C PRO A 279 -21.79 20.08 -21.55
N PHE A 280 -22.56 20.05 -20.46
CA PHE A 280 -24.01 20.20 -20.47
C PHE A 280 -24.49 20.87 -19.19
N LEU A 281 -25.67 21.47 -19.27
CA LEU A 281 -26.41 22.03 -18.14
C LEU A 281 -27.46 21.02 -17.70
N TYR A 282 -27.66 20.95 -16.40
CA TYR A 282 -28.72 20.15 -15.78
C TYR A 282 -29.42 20.94 -14.68
N THR A 283 -30.74 20.90 -14.67
CA THR A 283 -31.59 21.42 -13.61
C THR A 283 -32.39 20.27 -12.99
N PRO A 284 -32.42 20.09 -11.65
CA PRO A 284 -33.26 19.12 -10.99
C PRO A 284 -34.72 19.55 -11.09
N GLY A 285 -35.43 19.07 -12.10
CA GLY A 285 -36.85 19.30 -12.32
C GLY A 285 -37.67 18.03 -12.19
N THR A 286 -38.98 18.10 -12.50
CA THR A 286 -39.88 16.95 -12.47
C THR A 286 -39.33 15.80 -13.32
N GLY A 287 -39.28 14.59 -12.79
CA GLY A 287 -38.71 13.41 -13.42
C GLY A 287 -37.18 13.26 -13.28
N GLY A 288 -36.48 14.22 -12.66
CA GLY A 288 -35.06 14.15 -12.38
C GLY A 288 -34.23 13.89 -13.63
N VAL A 289 -33.26 12.96 -13.50
CA VAL A 289 -32.36 12.56 -14.61
C VAL A 289 -33.07 11.79 -15.72
N ASN A 290 -34.29 11.31 -15.51
CA ASN A 290 -35.08 10.56 -16.49
C ASN A 290 -35.90 11.50 -17.41
N ASN A 291 -35.79 12.81 -17.27
CA ASN A 291 -36.46 13.78 -18.08
C ASN A 291 -35.48 14.56 -18.95
N ALA A 292 -35.57 14.37 -20.26
CA ALA A 292 -34.72 15.06 -21.23
C ALA A 292 -34.82 16.60 -21.14
N ALA A 293 -36.00 17.15 -20.74
CA ALA A 293 -36.23 18.58 -20.59
C ALA A 293 -35.36 19.19 -19.45
N ASN A 294 -34.82 18.40 -18.57
CA ASN A 294 -33.93 18.88 -17.53
C ASN A 294 -32.46 19.05 -17.98
N PHE A 295 -32.15 18.73 -19.24
CA PHE A 295 -30.79 18.78 -19.79
C PHE A 295 -30.71 19.76 -20.97
N GLN A 296 -29.63 20.51 -21.05
CA GLN A 296 -29.23 21.26 -22.22
C GLN A 296 -27.78 20.87 -22.56
N PHE A 297 -27.59 20.03 -23.58
CA PHE A 297 -26.29 19.71 -24.10
C PHE A 297 -25.74 20.88 -24.92
N LEU A 298 -24.53 21.32 -24.61
CA LEU A 298 -23.93 22.53 -25.17
C LEU A 298 -23.18 22.26 -26.48
N ASP A 299 -22.82 21.01 -26.72
CA ASP A 299 -22.18 20.55 -27.95
C ASP A 299 -23.11 19.59 -28.70
N PRO A 300 -23.33 19.79 -30.01
CA PRO A 300 -24.24 18.95 -30.80
C PRO A 300 -23.78 17.51 -30.98
N SER A 301 -22.53 17.18 -30.69
CA SER A 301 -22.02 15.80 -30.71
C SER A 301 -22.64 14.89 -29.65
N CYS A 302 -23.26 15.46 -28.61
CA CYS A 302 -23.98 14.78 -27.56
C CYS A 302 -25.42 15.24 -27.43
N ASN A 303 -26.31 14.34 -27.07
CA ASN A 303 -27.71 14.61 -26.74
C ASN A 303 -28.19 13.68 -25.62
N TYR A 304 -29.40 13.90 -25.12
CA TYR A 304 -29.93 13.12 -23.99
C TYR A 304 -29.92 11.60 -24.27
N ASN A 305 -30.41 11.16 -25.42
CA ASN A 305 -30.48 9.72 -25.74
C ASN A 305 -29.07 9.09 -25.84
N LYS A 306 -28.16 9.80 -26.52
CA LYS A 306 -26.77 9.36 -26.65
C LYS A 306 -26.06 9.33 -25.28
N TYR A 307 -26.30 10.33 -24.42
CA TYR A 307 -25.76 10.37 -23.06
C TYR A 307 -26.28 9.22 -22.20
N MET A 308 -27.62 9.00 -22.22
CA MET A 308 -28.24 7.91 -21.44
C MET A 308 -27.84 6.51 -21.93
N SER A 309 -27.41 6.38 -23.19
CA SER A 309 -26.85 5.14 -23.75
C SER A 309 -25.32 5.05 -23.65
N ASN A 310 -24.68 5.89 -22.87
CA ASN A 310 -23.21 6.00 -22.73
C ASN A 310 -22.44 6.46 -23.99
N GLY A 311 -23.12 6.94 -25.02
CA GLY A 311 -22.48 7.32 -26.26
C GLY A 311 -21.60 8.57 -26.17
N CYS A 312 -21.76 9.37 -25.12
CA CYS A 312 -20.94 10.55 -24.85
C CYS A 312 -20.55 10.67 -23.36
N THR A 313 -20.56 9.55 -22.63
CA THR A 313 -20.05 9.54 -21.27
C THR A 313 -18.51 9.45 -21.31
N LEU A 314 -17.85 10.23 -20.46
CA LEU A 314 -16.41 10.24 -20.35
C LEU A 314 -15.92 8.92 -19.73
N ARG A 315 -15.18 8.15 -20.52
CA ARG A 315 -14.50 6.93 -20.03
C ARG A 315 -13.10 7.29 -19.54
N ASP A 316 -12.73 6.77 -18.38
CA ASP A 316 -11.38 6.89 -17.89
C ASP A 316 -10.48 5.83 -18.53
N THR A 317 -9.74 6.24 -19.53
CA THR A 317 -8.72 5.40 -20.20
C THR A 317 -7.30 5.87 -19.91
N TRP A 318 -7.16 6.99 -19.18
CA TRP A 318 -5.88 7.66 -18.92
C TRP A 318 -5.21 7.21 -17.64
N GLY A 319 -5.98 6.72 -16.66
CA GLY A 319 -5.47 6.30 -15.36
C GLY A 319 -4.41 5.21 -15.49
N ASN A 320 -3.49 5.19 -14.54
CA ASN A 320 -2.43 4.19 -14.47
C ASN A 320 -2.84 3.01 -13.59
N ILE A 321 -2.82 1.80 -14.15
CA ILE A 321 -2.81 0.54 -13.41
C ILE A 321 -1.49 0.40 -12.65
N GLN A 322 -0.41 0.84 -13.31
CA GLN A 322 0.92 0.91 -12.75
C GLN A 322 1.59 2.20 -13.21
N PRO A 323 2.10 3.03 -12.29
CA PRO A 323 2.75 4.27 -12.67
C PRO A 323 4.08 4.03 -13.40
N LYS A 324 4.48 4.97 -14.25
CA LYS A 324 5.86 5.04 -14.73
C LYS A 324 6.78 5.31 -13.54
N SER A 325 7.91 4.61 -13.46
CA SER A 325 8.94 4.89 -12.46
C SER A 325 10.34 4.77 -13.04
N GLU A 326 11.24 5.61 -12.53
CA GLU A 326 12.68 5.54 -12.81
C GLU A 326 13.42 5.65 -11.49
N ASN A 327 14.28 4.67 -11.21
CA ASN A 327 15.02 4.53 -9.96
C ASN A 327 16.52 4.56 -10.25
N ILE A 328 17.26 5.32 -9.45
CA ILE A 328 18.72 5.30 -9.39
C ILE A 328 19.11 4.99 -7.95
N ASN A 329 20.00 4.03 -7.79
CA ASN A 329 20.45 3.61 -6.48
C ASN A 329 21.97 3.46 -6.48
N VAL A 330 22.65 4.01 -5.47
CA VAL A 330 24.09 3.86 -5.27
C VAL A 330 24.30 3.47 -3.80
N LEU A 331 25.05 2.40 -3.56
CA LEU A 331 25.49 1.98 -2.24
C LEU A 331 27.00 1.81 -2.25
N ALA A 332 27.69 2.45 -1.30
CA ALA A 332 29.09 2.22 -1.00
C ALA A 332 29.22 1.60 0.39
N GLY A 333 30.09 0.62 0.53
CA GLY A 333 30.37 -0.06 1.78
C GLY A 333 31.88 -0.23 2.00
N LEU A 334 32.28 -0.15 3.26
CA LEU A 334 33.62 -0.48 3.73
C LEU A 334 33.49 -1.32 5.01
N THR A 335 34.07 -2.50 5.00
CA THR A 335 34.22 -3.33 6.19
C THR A 335 35.70 -3.52 6.45
N LYS A 336 36.17 -3.30 7.69
CA LYS A 336 37.59 -3.39 8.06
C LYS A 336 37.76 -4.04 9.41
N LYS A 337 38.59 -5.08 9.48
CA LYS A 337 39.10 -5.65 10.74
C LYS A 337 40.15 -4.71 11.32
N LEU A 338 39.93 -4.26 12.56
CA LEU A 338 40.79 -3.29 13.23
C LEU A 338 41.84 -3.96 14.15
N GLY A 339 41.91 -5.31 14.17
CA GLY A 339 42.68 -6.10 15.11
C GLY A 339 41.93 -6.39 16.41
N ASN A 340 42.40 -7.35 17.18
CA ASN A 340 41.79 -7.79 18.47
C ASN A 340 40.27 -8.07 18.34
N ASP A 341 39.86 -8.72 17.25
CA ASP A 341 38.48 -9.10 16.91
C ASP A 341 37.52 -7.92 16.70
N TRP A 342 38.03 -6.69 16.57
CA TRP A 342 37.21 -5.55 16.19
C TRP A 342 37.02 -5.43 14.69
N GLU A 343 35.77 -5.17 14.27
CA GLU A 343 35.34 -4.91 12.90
C GLU A 343 34.60 -3.58 12.83
N LEU A 344 34.97 -2.73 11.89
CA LEU A 344 34.27 -1.49 11.57
C LEU A 344 33.56 -1.66 10.23
N GLY A 345 32.26 -1.39 10.21
CA GLY A 345 31.43 -1.30 9.01
C GLY A 345 30.99 0.13 8.74
N LEU A 346 31.17 0.60 7.53
CA LEU A 346 30.64 1.90 7.08
C LEU A 346 29.79 1.68 5.82
N LYS A 347 28.58 2.24 5.77
CA LYS A 347 27.72 2.18 4.60
C LYS A 347 27.14 3.55 4.30
N ALA A 348 27.14 3.93 3.04
CA ALA A 348 26.50 5.13 2.53
C ALA A 348 25.64 4.78 1.32
N SER A 349 24.38 5.17 1.31
CA SER A 349 23.50 4.94 0.16
C SER A 349 22.77 6.20 -0.26
N LEU A 350 22.57 6.31 -1.56
CA LEU A 350 21.77 7.33 -2.22
C LEU A 350 20.77 6.65 -3.14
N PHE A 351 19.50 6.92 -2.93
CA PHE A 351 18.42 6.47 -3.78
C PHE A 351 17.64 7.66 -4.31
N ARG A 352 17.30 7.65 -5.60
CA ARG A 352 16.39 8.60 -6.24
C ARG A 352 15.37 7.85 -7.04
N ARG A 353 14.10 8.15 -6.83
CA ARG A 353 13.00 7.65 -7.63
C ARG A 353 12.19 8.82 -8.19
N GLU A 354 11.89 8.74 -9.47
CA GLU A 354 10.86 9.54 -10.10
C GLU A 354 9.68 8.63 -10.46
N SER A 355 8.48 9.01 -10.09
CA SER A 355 7.27 8.29 -10.48
C SER A 355 6.21 9.26 -10.97
N THR A 356 5.60 8.91 -12.12
CA THR A 356 4.49 9.67 -12.70
C THR A 356 3.22 8.86 -12.50
N ASN A 357 2.33 9.40 -11.70
CA ASN A 357 1.03 8.80 -11.42
C ASN A 357 -0.08 9.63 -12.06
N ASN A 358 -0.71 9.07 -13.07
CA ASN A 358 -1.90 9.66 -13.69
C ASN A 358 -3.13 9.10 -12.97
N ARG A 359 -3.91 9.98 -12.34
CA ARG A 359 -5.08 9.63 -11.51
C ARG A 359 -6.37 9.48 -12.31
N GLY A 360 -6.28 9.43 -13.63
CA GLY A 360 -7.42 9.08 -14.47
C GLY A 360 -8.17 10.29 -15.01
N VAL A 361 -9.49 10.32 -14.85
CA VAL A 361 -10.42 11.24 -15.52
C VAL A 361 -9.90 12.67 -15.60
N PRO A 362 -9.90 13.30 -16.80
CA PRO A 362 -9.58 14.71 -16.92
C PRO A 362 -10.45 15.58 -16.01
N PRO A 363 -10.01 16.78 -15.67
CA PRO A 363 -10.80 17.70 -14.87
C PRO A 363 -12.19 17.93 -15.42
N ILE A 364 -13.18 17.84 -14.57
CA ILE A 364 -14.58 18.00 -14.93
C ILE A 364 -15.22 19.14 -14.14
N PHE A 365 -16.25 19.76 -14.74
CA PHE A 365 -17.14 20.65 -14.00
C PHE A 365 -17.89 19.83 -12.96
N ASN A 366 -17.61 20.10 -11.69
CA ASN A 366 -18.22 19.38 -10.58
C ASN A 366 -18.88 20.38 -9.62
N PRO A 367 -20.16 20.20 -9.30
CA PRO A 367 -20.87 21.07 -8.37
C PRO A 367 -20.47 20.90 -6.90
N ILE A 368 -19.52 20.02 -6.57
CA ILE A 368 -19.12 19.79 -5.19
C ILE A 368 -18.51 21.06 -4.60
N SER A 369 -19.19 21.61 -3.58
CA SER A 369 -18.64 22.67 -2.74
C SER A 369 -17.64 22.06 -1.75
N PHE A 370 -16.35 22.43 -1.87
CA PHE A 370 -15.40 22.22 -0.78
C PHE A 370 -15.51 23.33 0.25
N ALA A 371 -15.22 23.01 1.52
CA ALA A 371 -14.99 24.03 2.52
C ALA A 371 -13.75 24.84 2.10
N GLY A 372 -13.95 26.02 1.58
CA GLY A 372 -12.86 26.90 1.18
C GLY A 372 -12.20 27.58 2.37
N ASN A 373 -10.96 28.06 2.20
CA ASN A 373 -10.18 28.84 3.15
C ASN A 373 -9.83 28.14 4.45
N THR A 374 -9.29 26.93 4.35
CA THR A 374 -8.61 26.34 5.50
C THR A 374 -7.27 27.03 5.67
N THR A 375 -7.02 27.58 6.86
CA THR A 375 -5.76 28.22 7.19
C THR A 375 -4.97 27.37 8.18
N LEU A 376 -3.67 27.22 7.94
CA LEU A 376 -2.74 26.60 8.86
C LEU A 376 -2.03 27.71 9.62
N ASN A 377 -2.53 28.09 10.80
CA ASN A 377 -1.90 29.09 11.69
C ASN A 377 -1.13 28.40 12.79
N ASN A 378 0.20 28.59 12.83
CA ASN A 378 1.09 27.99 13.84
C ASN A 378 0.86 26.50 14.09
N GLY A 379 0.52 25.79 12.99
CA GLY A 379 0.30 24.38 13.07
C GLY A 379 -1.11 23.94 13.46
N VAL A 380 -2.00 24.86 13.71
CA VAL A 380 -3.41 24.57 13.94
C VAL A 380 -4.18 24.76 12.65
N LEU A 381 -4.81 23.70 12.20
CA LEU A 381 -5.70 23.73 11.05
C LEU A 381 -7.01 24.41 11.46
N THR A 382 -7.27 25.57 10.90
CA THR A 382 -8.56 26.26 11.03
C THR A 382 -9.26 26.19 9.70
N ALA A 383 -10.34 25.41 9.61
CA ALA A 383 -11.13 25.32 8.39
C ALA A 383 -12.01 26.56 8.24
N GLY A 384 -11.91 27.22 7.12
CA GLY A 384 -12.76 28.34 6.76
C GLY A 384 -14.14 27.88 6.29
N VAL A 385 -15.12 28.75 6.39
CA VAL A 385 -16.53 28.46 6.08
C VAL A 385 -16.95 28.94 4.68
N ASN A 386 -16.01 29.50 3.90
CA ASN A 386 -16.33 30.00 2.57
C ASN A 386 -16.55 28.87 1.57
N ARG A 387 -17.79 28.61 1.24
CA ARG A 387 -18.12 27.74 0.11
C ARG A 387 -17.75 28.45 -1.18
N ILE A 388 -16.98 27.77 -2.03
CA ILE A 388 -16.84 28.20 -3.44
C ILE A 388 -18.22 28.08 -4.07
N PRO A 389 -18.75 29.15 -4.71
CA PRO A 389 -20.04 29.07 -5.37
C PRO A 389 -20.07 27.89 -6.36
N SER A 390 -21.13 27.12 -6.31
CA SER A 390 -21.35 26.10 -7.34
C SER A 390 -21.55 26.76 -8.70
N THR A 391 -21.21 26.06 -9.79
CA THR A 391 -21.48 26.47 -11.17
C THR A 391 -22.99 26.48 -11.44
N LEU A 392 -23.73 27.30 -10.72
CA LEU A 392 -25.18 27.48 -10.87
C LEU A 392 -25.44 28.73 -11.69
N PHE A 393 -26.00 28.56 -12.87
CA PHE A 393 -26.38 29.67 -13.78
C PHE A 393 -27.88 29.86 -13.74
N ALA A 394 -28.32 31.09 -13.50
CA ALA A 394 -29.75 31.45 -13.55
C ALA A 394 -30.34 31.18 -14.93
N ALA A 395 -31.67 31.03 -15.01
CA ALA A 395 -32.37 30.96 -16.28
C ALA A 395 -32.07 32.21 -17.12
N GLY A 396 -31.74 32.04 -18.38
CA GLY A 396 -31.36 33.12 -19.28
C GLY A 396 -29.95 33.69 -19.06
N ALA A 397 -29.20 33.21 -18.06
CA ALA A 397 -27.84 33.70 -17.81
C ALA A 397 -26.83 33.12 -18.82
N ALA A 398 -25.82 33.92 -19.15
CA ALA A 398 -24.68 33.45 -19.91
C ALA A 398 -23.89 32.37 -19.13
N VAL A 399 -23.42 31.37 -19.84
CA VAL A 399 -22.61 30.26 -19.30
C VAL A 399 -21.21 30.37 -19.86
N GLY A 400 -20.40 31.18 -19.23
CA GLY A 400 -19.05 31.49 -19.72
C GLY A 400 -19.06 32.33 -21.00
N GLY A 401 -17.97 32.20 -21.78
CA GLY A 401 -17.83 32.82 -23.09
C GLY A 401 -18.51 32.05 -24.22
N GLY A 402 -18.41 32.58 -25.46
CA GLY A 402 -18.91 31.87 -26.65
C GLY A 402 -20.42 32.01 -26.91
N GLY A 403 -21.12 32.90 -26.18
CA GLY A 403 -22.56 33.18 -26.43
C GLY A 403 -23.52 32.10 -25.96
N ILE A 404 -23.06 31.18 -25.12
CA ILE A 404 -23.89 30.11 -24.53
C ILE A 404 -24.78 30.69 -23.43
N VAL A 405 -26.08 30.33 -23.45
CA VAL A 405 -27.06 30.75 -22.47
C VAL A 405 -27.79 29.55 -21.87
N ASN A 406 -28.15 29.64 -20.59
CA ASN A 406 -29.02 28.65 -19.95
C ASN A 406 -30.45 28.80 -20.41
N ASN A 407 -30.92 27.89 -21.28
CA ASN A 407 -32.26 27.88 -21.87
C ASN A 407 -33.26 26.98 -21.12
N LEU A 408 -32.90 26.44 -19.94
CA LEU A 408 -33.74 25.46 -19.22
C LEU A 408 -34.90 26.09 -18.44
N GLY A 409 -35.06 27.40 -18.48
CA GLY A 409 -36.16 28.10 -17.76
C GLY A 409 -36.02 28.09 -16.23
N ALA A 410 -34.98 27.46 -15.67
CA ALA A 410 -34.66 27.35 -14.27
C ALA A 410 -33.16 27.45 -14.04
N PRO A 411 -32.69 27.73 -12.81
CA PRO A 411 -31.26 27.67 -12.50
C PRO A 411 -30.69 26.28 -12.77
N ALA A 412 -29.58 26.23 -13.51
CA ALA A 412 -28.96 24.98 -13.93
C ALA A 412 -27.47 24.92 -13.57
N ARG A 413 -26.98 23.73 -13.32
CA ARG A 413 -25.57 23.44 -13.01
C ARG A 413 -24.83 22.95 -14.24
N LEU A 414 -23.61 23.41 -14.39
CA LEU A 414 -22.70 22.97 -15.44
C LEU A 414 -22.01 21.66 -15.05
N TYR A 415 -22.03 20.70 -15.96
CA TYR A 415 -21.37 19.39 -15.86
C TYR A 415 -20.57 19.15 -17.12
N GLY A 416 -19.73 18.11 -17.07
CA GLY A 416 -18.96 17.64 -18.21
C GLY A 416 -17.48 17.94 -18.08
N TYR A 417 -16.77 17.69 -19.15
CA TYR A 417 -15.33 17.86 -19.25
C TYR A 417 -14.94 19.35 -19.37
N ILE A 418 -13.86 19.74 -18.68
CA ILE A 418 -13.27 21.08 -18.81
C ILE A 418 -12.30 21.05 -19.98
N PRO A 419 -12.57 21.77 -21.09
CA PRO A 419 -11.74 21.75 -22.27
C PRO A 419 -10.39 22.44 -22.05
N ASP A 420 -9.47 22.20 -22.97
CA ASP A 420 -8.13 22.84 -23.05
C ASP A 420 -7.21 22.61 -21.86
N VAL A 421 -7.57 21.74 -20.91
CA VAL A 421 -6.67 21.35 -19.83
C VAL A 421 -5.61 20.39 -20.38
N ASP A 422 -4.34 20.72 -20.15
CA ASP A 422 -3.22 19.86 -20.56
C ASP A 422 -3.17 18.58 -19.70
N GLY A 423 -3.78 17.53 -20.23
CA GLY A 423 -3.75 16.20 -19.64
C GLY A 423 -4.80 15.95 -18.57
N THR A 424 -4.46 15.08 -17.67
CA THR A 424 -5.27 14.56 -16.55
C THR A 424 -4.65 14.98 -15.22
N ASN A 425 -5.35 14.71 -14.12
CA ASN A 425 -4.78 14.92 -12.78
C ASN A 425 -3.53 14.06 -12.62
N THR A 426 -2.37 14.67 -12.71
CA THR A 426 -1.09 13.97 -12.69
C THR A 426 -0.26 14.42 -11.48
N LEU A 427 0.35 13.44 -10.82
CA LEU A 427 1.33 13.61 -9.74
C LEU A 427 2.67 13.09 -10.21
N ASN A 428 3.68 13.97 -10.26
CA ASN A 428 5.06 13.57 -10.49
C ASN A 428 5.81 13.65 -9.15
N ASN A 429 6.15 12.49 -8.61
CA ASN A 429 6.84 12.37 -7.34
C ASN A 429 8.31 12.10 -7.57
N THR A 430 9.18 12.92 -6.97
CA THR A 430 10.63 12.69 -6.92
C THR A 430 11.02 12.45 -5.47
N ALA A 431 11.31 11.20 -5.12
CA ALA A 431 11.78 10.82 -3.78
C ALA A 431 13.30 10.59 -3.81
N LYS A 432 14.00 11.20 -2.84
CA LYS A 432 15.44 11.03 -2.62
C LYS A 432 15.66 10.52 -1.20
N THR A 433 16.31 9.36 -1.06
CA THR A 433 16.71 8.80 0.23
C THR A 433 18.22 8.80 0.34
N THR A 434 18.74 9.39 1.41
CA THR A 434 20.15 9.37 1.76
C THR A 434 20.32 8.66 3.10
N ARG A 435 21.20 7.67 3.18
CA ARG A 435 21.49 6.92 4.41
C ARG A 435 22.99 6.85 4.63
N PHE A 436 23.38 7.06 5.90
CA PHE A 436 24.71 6.78 6.41
C PHE A 436 24.58 5.90 7.65
N ALA A 437 25.40 4.86 7.72
CA ALA A 437 25.48 3.97 8.87
C ALA A 437 26.95 3.64 9.16
N ALA A 438 27.29 3.60 10.44
CA ALA A 438 28.58 3.14 10.92
C ALA A 438 28.34 2.15 12.06
N ASP A 439 28.89 0.95 11.92
CA ASP A 439 28.75 -0.14 12.86
C ASP A 439 30.12 -0.55 13.36
N ILE A 440 30.21 -0.87 14.64
CA ILE A 440 31.43 -1.41 15.24
C ILE A 440 31.08 -2.68 16.03
N LYS A 441 31.85 -3.73 15.80
CA LYS A 441 31.72 -5.01 16.51
C LYS A 441 33.08 -5.42 17.05
N GLY A 442 33.08 -6.05 18.22
CA GLY A 442 34.32 -6.57 18.79
C GLY A 442 34.13 -7.09 20.18
N THR A 443 35.22 -7.54 20.82
CA THR A 443 35.19 -8.09 22.18
C THR A 443 35.92 -7.14 23.13
N LEU A 444 35.28 -6.79 24.24
CA LEU A 444 35.84 -5.94 25.29
C LEU A 444 35.59 -6.58 26.67
N ALA A 445 36.65 -6.92 27.40
CA ALA A 445 36.55 -7.49 28.74
C ALA A 445 35.61 -8.72 28.85
N GLY A 446 35.58 -9.54 27.80
CA GLY A 446 34.73 -10.75 27.70
C GLY A 446 33.28 -10.47 27.35
N TRP A 447 32.94 -9.26 26.91
CA TRP A 447 31.67 -8.88 26.33
C TRP A 447 31.83 -8.76 24.81
N ASP A 448 30.93 -9.36 24.05
CA ASP A 448 30.78 -9.09 22.64
C ASP A 448 30.00 -7.79 22.49
N ILE A 449 30.63 -6.78 21.95
CA ILE A 449 30.06 -5.43 21.78
C ILE A 449 29.62 -5.24 20.33
N ASN A 450 28.43 -4.72 20.14
CA ASN A 450 27.89 -4.29 18.86
C ASN A 450 27.32 -2.87 19.03
N GLY A 451 27.88 -1.89 18.34
CA GLY A 451 27.43 -0.51 18.37
C GLY A 451 27.17 -0.01 16.97
N GLY A 452 26.14 0.80 16.81
CA GLY A 452 25.77 1.42 15.55
C GLY A 452 25.30 2.85 15.71
N VAL A 453 25.67 3.70 14.75
CA VAL A 453 25.13 5.06 14.62
C VAL A 453 24.76 5.32 13.17
N GLY A 454 23.73 6.10 12.95
CA GLY A 454 23.35 6.39 11.59
C GLY A 454 22.30 7.46 11.42
N MET A 455 22.11 7.83 10.16
CA MET A 455 21.15 8.81 9.71
C MET A 455 20.48 8.34 8.43
N THR A 456 19.18 8.54 8.34
CA THR A 456 18.42 8.41 7.09
C THR A 456 17.60 9.67 6.88
N GLU A 457 17.60 10.21 5.68
CA GLU A 457 16.77 11.34 5.27
C GLU A 457 16.03 10.97 3.96
N VAL A 458 14.73 11.19 3.94
CA VAL A 458 13.87 11.06 2.75
C VAL A 458 13.32 12.42 2.43
N LYS A 459 13.60 12.91 1.20
CA LYS A 459 13.01 14.13 0.65
C LYS A 459 12.14 13.75 -0.54
N THR A 460 10.95 14.32 -0.61
CA THR A 460 10.00 14.03 -1.68
C THR A 460 9.40 15.33 -2.21
N ASP A 461 9.54 15.56 -3.51
CA ASP A 461 8.92 16.66 -4.23
C ASP A 461 7.74 16.10 -5.02
N ILE A 462 6.54 16.63 -4.80
CA ILE A 462 5.31 16.25 -5.51
C ILE A 462 4.89 17.42 -6.39
N ASN A 463 4.96 17.22 -7.71
CA ASN A 463 4.53 18.19 -8.69
C ASN A 463 3.12 17.83 -9.17
N TYR A 464 2.20 18.77 -9.05
CA TYR A 464 0.79 18.67 -9.42
C TYR A 464 0.55 19.33 -10.78
N SER A 465 -0.13 18.66 -11.68
CA SER A 465 -0.57 19.20 -12.98
C SER A 465 -1.94 18.67 -13.36
N GLY A 466 -2.69 19.45 -14.17
CA GLY A 466 -4.04 19.11 -14.59
C GLY A 466 -5.12 19.34 -13.52
N TYR A 467 -4.77 19.95 -12.39
CA TYR A 467 -5.70 20.33 -11.33
C TYR A 467 -6.31 21.71 -11.60
N ILE A 468 -7.53 21.94 -11.14
CA ILE A 468 -8.29 23.15 -11.41
C ILE A 468 -8.33 24.06 -10.18
N ASP A 469 -7.90 25.30 -10.36
CA ASP A 469 -8.16 26.41 -9.44
C ASP A 469 -9.61 26.88 -9.63
N ARG A 470 -10.47 26.44 -8.74
CA ARG A 470 -11.92 26.64 -8.84
C ARG A 470 -12.35 28.10 -8.78
N PRO A 471 -11.85 28.91 -7.82
CA PRO A 471 -12.16 30.34 -7.79
C PRO A 471 -11.84 31.02 -9.11
N THR A 472 -10.70 30.75 -9.69
CA THR A 472 -10.28 31.31 -10.97
C THR A 472 -11.16 30.85 -12.12
N LEU A 473 -11.48 29.55 -12.19
CA LEU A 473 -12.41 29.02 -13.19
C LEU A 473 -13.79 29.68 -13.08
N TYR A 474 -14.36 29.80 -11.87
CA TYR A 474 -15.67 30.39 -11.67
C TYR A 474 -15.68 31.87 -11.97
N SER A 475 -14.63 32.61 -11.61
CA SER A 475 -14.46 34.01 -11.98
C SER A 475 -14.40 34.19 -13.50
N ALA A 476 -13.66 33.34 -14.20
CA ALA A 476 -13.54 33.38 -15.65
C ALA A 476 -14.85 33.00 -16.38
N LEU A 477 -15.59 32.04 -15.83
CA LEU A 477 -16.94 31.68 -16.32
C LEU A 477 -17.93 32.85 -16.17
N ASN A 478 -17.97 33.45 -14.97
CA ASN A 478 -18.89 34.57 -14.68
C ASN A 478 -18.53 35.84 -15.47
N ALA A 479 -17.24 36.06 -15.72
CA ALA A 479 -16.79 37.18 -16.56
C ALA A 479 -16.99 36.95 -18.07
N GLY A 480 -17.44 35.75 -18.49
CA GLY A 480 -17.62 35.39 -19.90
C GLY A 480 -16.34 35.25 -20.69
N ILE A 481 -15.17 35.07 -20.00
CA ILE A 481 -13.87 34.94 -20.67
C ILE A 481 -13.42 33.48 -20.82
N PHE A 482 -14.06 32.52 -20.14
CA PHE A 482 -13.83 31.10 -20.30
C PHE A 482 -14.91 30.46 -21.16
N ASN A 483 -14.52 29.90 -22.31
CA ASN A 483 -15.41 29.18 -23.21
C ASN A 483 -15.50 27.69 -22.80
N VAL A 484 -16.68 27.24 -22.43
CA VAL A 484 -16.95 25.86 -22.00
C VAL A 484 -16.80 24.83 -23.13
N LEU A 485 -16.78 25.23 -24.37
CA LEU A 485 -16.58 24.38 -25.56
C LEU A 485 -15.14 24.35 -26.04
N GLY A 486 -14.24 25.11 -25.40
CA GLY A 486 -12.82 25.11 -25.75
C GLY A 486 -12.39 26.30 -26.62
N GLY A 487 -11.11 26.29 -27.02
CA GLY A 487 -10.47 27.41 -27.70
C GLY A 487 -10.09 28.54 -26.73
N ASN A 488 -9.85 28.22 -25.46
CA ASN A 488 -9.51 29.20 -24.43
C ASN A 488 -8.10 29.76 -24.60
N ASN A 489 -7.91 30.99 -24.20
CA ASN A 489 -6.61 31.64 -24.20
C ASN A 489 -5.63 30.85 -23.25
N PRO A 490 -4.41 30.53 -23.73
CA PRO A 490 -3.41 29.82 -22.92
C PRO A 490 -3.12 30.50 -21.56
N ALA A 491 -3.15 31.82 -21.47
CA ALA A 491 -2.93 32.53 -20.20
C ALA A 491 -4.08 32.31 -19.22
N ILE A 492 -5.33 32.25 -19.71
CA ILE A 492 -6.52 31.90 -18.89
C ILE A 492 -6.38 30.45 -18.42
N MET A 493 -5.99 29.54 -19.30
CA MET A 493 -5.81 28.13 -18.97
C MET A 493 -4.70 27.91 -17.93
N ALA A 494 -3.59 28.62 -18.04
CA ALA A 494 -2.51 28.58 -17.04
C ALA A 494 -2.95 29.06 -15.65
N ALA A 495 -3.87 30.03 -15.60
CA ALA A 495 -4.44 30.50 -14.33
C ALA A 495 -5.51 29.51 -13.78
N VAL A 496 -6.34 28.94 -14.67
CA VAL A 496 -7.38 27.97 -14.30
C VAL A 496 -6.80 26.62 -13.89
N SER A 497 -5.71 26.20 -14.53
CA SER A 497 -5.04 24.94 -14.22
C SER A 497 -3.56 25.16 -13.90
N PRO A 498 -3.24 25.74 -12.73
CA PRO A 498 -1.88 26.04 -12.33
C PRO A 498 -1.10 24.75 -12.01
N ARG A 499 0.21 24.81 -12.24
CA ARG A 499 1.14 23.79 -11.72
C ARG A 499 1.69 24.26 -10.38
N PHE A 500 1.78 23.35 -9.42
CA PHE A 500 2.33 23.66 -8.10
C PHE A 500 3.10 22.47 -7.54
N THR A 501 4.00 22.73 -6.60
CA THR A 501 4.89 21.73 -6.00
C THR A 501 4.69 21.70 -4.48
N ASN A 502 4.77 20.51 -3.90
CA ASN A 502 4.82 20.30 -2.47
C ASN A 502 6.13 19.59 -2.10
N GLU A 503 6.91 20.16 -1.19
CA GLU A 503 8.19 19.63 -0.73
C GLU A 503 8.03 19.03 0.66
N LEU A 504 8.40 17.76 0.79
CA LEU A 504 8.20 16.96 1.98
C LEU A 504 9.52 16.36 2.45
N SER A 505 9.71 16.18 3.76
CA SER A 505 10.88 15.50 4.27
C SER A 505 10.61 14.69 5.53
N SER A 506 11.38 13.62 5.69
CA SER A 506 11.44 12.81 6.89
C SER A 506 12.89 12.45 7.19
N LYS A 507 13.33 12.62 8.44
CA LYS A 507 14.71 12.35 8.87
C LYS A 507 14.69 11.54 10.15
N LEU A 508 15.57 10.55 10.24
CA LEU A 508 15.81 9.75 11.43
C LEU A 508 17.31 9.64 11.69
N ASN A 509 17.71 9.95 12.92
CA ASN A 509 19.06 9.69 13.43
C ASN A 509 18.93 8.63 14.53
N TYR A 510 19.89 7.73 14.63
CA TYR A 510 19.89 6.69 15.67
C TYR A 510 21.28 6.43 16.23
N ALA A 511 21.31 5.85 17.42
CA ALA A 511 22.48 5.28 18.07
C ALA A 511 22.06 4.04 18.87
N ASP A 512 22.79 2.95 18.68
CA ASP A 512 22.58 1.67 19.34
C ASP A 512 23.86 1.20 19.98
N LEU A 513 23.76 0.58 21.16
CA LEU A 513 24.87 -0.12 21.80
C LEU A 513 24.36 -1.38 22.49
N ILE A 514 24.94 -2.51 22.16
CA ILE A 514 24.58 -3.82 22.68
C ILE A 514 25.83 -4.51 23.15
N GLY A 515 25.80 -5.05 24.34
CA GLY A 515 26.84 -5.94 24.88
C GLY A 515 26.22 -7.29 25.22
N SER A 516 26.85 -8.38 24.79
CA SER A 516 26.42 -9.72 25.15
C SER A 516 27.58 -10.53 25.72
N ARG A 517 27.29 -11.40 26.69
CA ARG A 517 28.30 -12.23 27.36
C ARG A 517 27.69 -13.54 27.82
N GLU A 518 28.47 -14.62 27.69
CA GLU A 518 28.23 -15.87 28.41
C GLU A 518 28.63 -15.69 29.89
N LEU A 519 27.64 -15.84 30.79
CA LEU A 519 27.86 -15.65 32.23
C LEU A 519 28.42 -16.92 32.90
N MET A 520 27.85 -18.08 32.55
CA MET A 520 28.22 -19.36 33.15
C MET A 520 27.63 -20.52 32.32
N GLN A 521 28.11 -21.72 32.56
CA GLN A 521 27.47 -22.94 32.06
C GLN A 521 26.30 -23.31 33.00
N LEU A 522 25.08 -23.43 32.42
CA LEU A 522 23.90 -23.85 33.17
C LEU A 522 23.48 -25.25 32.69
N GLY A 523 23.85 -26.27 33.43
CA GLY A 523 23.60 -27.64 33.01
C GLY A 523 24.46 -28.06 31.82
N GLN A 524 23.88 -28.18 30.62
CA GLN A 524 24.58 -28.67 29.40
C GLN A 524 24.76 -27.59 28.33
N GLY A 525 24.48 -26.32 28.65
CA GLY A 525 24.67 -25.22 27.76
C GLY A 525 24.87 -23.87 28.47
N PRO A 526 25.14 -22.80 27.70
CA PRO A 526 25.41 -21.48 28.27
C PRO A 526 24.19 -20.81 28.85
N LEU A 527 24.45 -20.01 29.90
CA LEU A 527 23.59 -18.89 30.31
C LEU A 527 24.25 -17.63 29.77
N ALA A 528 23.61 -16.97 28.83
CA ALA A 528 24.11 -15.76 28.21
C ALA A 528 23.19 -14.58 28.50
N LEU A 529 23.78 -13.42 28.72
CA LEU A 529 23.10 -12.14 28.95
C LEU A 529 23.47 -11.16 27.84
N ALA A 530 22.47 -10.51 27.24
CA ALA A 530 22.66 -9.32 26.46
C ALA A 530 21.97 -8.13 27.13
N VAL A 531 22.61 -6.98 27.09
CA VAL A 531 22.08 -5.69 27.53
C VAL A 531 22.33 -4.64 26.45
N GLY A 532 21.44 -3.68 26.33
CA GLY A 532 21.63 -2.64 25.32
C GLY A 532 20.86 -1.37 25.61
N ALA A 533 21.27 -0.35 24.88
CA ALA A 533 20.62 0.96 24.84
C ALA A 533 20.39 1.38 23.39
N HIS A 534 19.28 2.06 23.18
CA HIS A 534 18.90 2.63 21.89
C HIS A 534 18.44 4.06 22.07
N TRP A 535 18.80 4.90 21.12
CA TRP A 535 18.28 6.24 20.98
C TRP A 535 17.96 6.52 19.53
N HIS A 536 16.80 7.15 19.27
CA HIS A 536 16.57 7.75 17.96
C HIS A 536 15.80 9.07 18.09
N LYS A 537 16.03 9.95 17.12
CA LYS A 537 15.22 11.14 16.88
C LYS A 537 14.71 11.13 15.45
N ARG A 538 13.38 11.18 15.30
CA ARG A 538 12.68 11.34 14.04
C ARG A 538 12.14 12.75 13.92
N LYS A 539 12.30 13.35 12.74
CA LYS A 539 11.68 14.62 12.38
C LYS A 539 10.96 14.46 11.05
N GLN A 540 9.71 14.88 11.00
CA GLN A 540 8.88 14.86 9.81
C GLN A 540 8.39 16.26 9.51
N ASN A 541 8.57 16.72 8.27
CA ASN A 541 8.13 18.03 7.79
C ASN A 541 7.49 17.85 6.41
N SER A 542 6.20 17.64 6.41
CA SER A 542 5.38 17.40 5.25
C SER A 542 4.23 18.39 5.23
N PRO A 543 4.49 19.67 4.86
CA PRO A 543 3.45 20.68 4.82
C PRO A 543 2.40 20.33 3.76
N PRO A 544 1.17 20.81 3.89
CA PRO A 544 0.16 20.64 2.86
C PRO A 544 0.50 21.46 1.62
N ALA A 545 0.10 20.98 0.45
CA ALA A 545 0.16 21.80 -0.76
C ALA A 545 -0.81 22.98 -0.62
N GLY A 546 -0.29 24.21 -0.73
CA GLY A 546 -1.05 25.45 -0.47
C GLY A 546 -2.42 25.50 -1.16
N PRO A 547 -2.54 25.30 -2.49
CA PRO A 547 -3.81 25.37 -3.20
C PRO A 547 -4.83 24.29 -2.76
N THR A 548 -4.38 23.15 -2.24
CA THR A 548 -5.29 22.10 -1.76
C THR A 548 -5.83 22.40 -0.36
N ILE A 549 -5.00 22.93 0.54
CA ILE A 549 -5.46 23.25 1.88
C ILE A 549 -6.37 24.47 1.94
N THR A 550 -6.19 25.41 1.02
CA THR A 550 -7.09 26.56 0.87
C THR A 550 -8.40 26.21 0.20
N GLY A 551 -8.55 24.97 -0.34
CA GLY A 551 -9.71 24.54 -1.09
C GLY A 551 -9.81 25.13 -2.51
N GLN A 552 -8.80 25.87 -2.95
CA GLN A 552 -8.72 26.39 -4.32
C GLN A 552 -8.70 25.22 -5.34
N VAL A 553 -7.91 24.21 -5.03
CA VAL A 553 -7.84 22.98 -5.83
C VAL A 553 -8.52 21.85 -5.08
N ALA A 554 -9.43 21.16 -5.76
CA ALA A 554 -10.07 19.98 -5.20
C ALA A 554 -9.13 18.78 -5.26
N SER A 555 -8.55 18.43 -4.14
CA SER A 555 -7.79 17.20 -3.96
C SER A 555 -7.85 16.79 -2.49
N THR A 556 -7.73 15.50 -2.22
CA THR A 556 -7.43 15.04 -0.87
C THR A 556 -6.05 15.56 -0.50
N SER A 557 -5.91 16.09 0.70
CA SER A 557 -4.64 16.66 1.20
C SER A 557 -4.35 16.11 2.58
N ALA A 558 -3.10 15.75 2.82
CA ALA A 558 -2.60 15.40 4.14
C ALA A 558 -1.30 16.14 4.41
N PHE A 559 -1.06 16.45 5.68
CA PHE A 559 0.19 17.06 6.12
C PHE A 559 0.61 16.51 7.48
N VAL A 560 1.91 16.49 7.74
CA VAL A 560 2.50 16.04 9.00
C VAL A 560 3.72 16.89 9.31
N ILE A 561 3.70 17.60 10.41
CA ILE A 561 4.84 18.39 10.91
C ILE A 561 5.04 18.03 12.37
N GLY A 562 6.17 17.41 12.71
CA GLY A 562 6.46 17.03 14.09
C GLY A 562 7.78 16.32 14.23
N ASP A 563 8.19 16.15 15.46
CA ASP A 563 9.34 15.34 15.83
C ASP A 563 8.99 14.39 16.97
N GLU A 564 9.82 13.39 17.13
CA GLU A 564 9.68 12.34 18.13
C GLU A 564 11.07 11.90 18.57
N THR A 565 11.29 11.80 19.85
CA THR A 565 12.52 11.26 20.42
C THR A 565 12.20 10.03 21.27
N ASN A 566 12.93 8.95 21.04
CA ASN A 566 12.88 7.73 21.85
C ASN A 566 14.24 7.44 22.47
N SER A 567 14.24 7.05 23.72
CA SER A 567 15.37 6.45 24.41
C SER A 567 14.93 5.16 25.07
N ALA A 568 15.71 4.09 24.90
CA ALA A 568 15.36 2.81 25.45
C ALA A 568 16.55 2.07 26.02
N VAL A 569 16.26 1.22 27.02
CA VAL A 569 17.18 0.21 27.54
C VAL A 569 16.50 -1.16 27.50
N PHE A 570 17.29 -2.18 27.22
CA PHE A 570 16.76 -3.53 27.06
C PHE A 570 17.77 -4.60 27.54
N ALA A 571 17.24 -5.75 27.89
CA ALA A 571 18.02 -6.92 28.28
C ALA A 571 17.38 -8.21 27.75
N GLU A 572 18.22 -9.18 27.41
CA GLU A 572 17.84 -10.53 27.04
C GLU A 572 18.69 -11.55 27.78
N LEU A 573 18.05 -12.54 28.37
CA LEU A 573 18.69 -13.68 29.00
C LEU A 573 18.34 -14.93 28.19
N GLN A 574 19.38 -15.62 27.73
CA GLN A 574 19.26 -16.92 27.08
C GLN A 574 19.82 -17.98 27.99
N ALA A 575 19.08 -19.06 28.19
CA ALA A 575 19.49 -20.21 28.96
C ALA A 575 19.29 -21.49 28.18
N ASN A 576 20.32 -22.35 28.20
CA ASN A 576 20.28 -23.69 27.62
C ASN A 576 20.47 -24.73 28.72
N PRO A 577 19.48 -24.94 29.65
CA PRO A 577 19.63 -25.82 30.82
C PRO A 577 19.81 -27.28 30.44
N HIS A 578 19.39 -27.67 29.24
CA HIS A 578 19.55 -28.97 28.65
C HIS A 578 19.85 -28.83 27.16
N LYS A 579 20.58 -29.79 26.54
CA LYS A 579 20.93 -29.81 25.11
C LYS A 579 19.73 -29.69 24.19
N THR A 580 18.55 -30.09 24.63
CA THR A 580 17.31 -30.08 23.89
C THR A 580 16.45 -28.88 24.19
N LEU A 581 16.79 -28.07 25.20
CA LEU A 581 15.95 -26.96 25.66
C LEU A 581 16.72 -25.66 25.65
N GLU A 582 16.19 -24.71 24.95
CA GLU A 582 16.62 -23.32 24.88
C GLU A 582 15.46 -22.41 25.33
N ALA A 583 15.73 -21.49 26.24
CA ALA A 583 14.77 -20.53 26.74
C ALA A 583 15.33 -19.10 26.65
N HIS A 584 14.47 -18.16 26.32
CA HIS A 584 14.78 -16.74 26.24
C HIS A 584 13.78 -15.94 27.04
N VAL A 585 14.28 -14.98 27.81
CA VAL A 585 13.45 -13.95 28.44
C VAL A 585 14.06 -12.60 28.08
N SER A 586 13.25 -11.69 27.57
CA SER A 586 13.68 -10.34 27.24
C SER A 586 12.71 -9.30 27.79
N ALA A 587 13.25 -8.11 28.05
CA ALA A 587 12.46 -6.97 28.48
C ALA A 587 13.08 -5.68 27.95
N ARG A 588 12.22 -4.74 27.59
CA ARG A 588 12.60 -3.41 27.09
C ARG A 588 11.77 -2.34 27.76
N TYR A 589 12.43 -1.23 28.10
CA TYR A 589 11.82 -0.02 28.59
C TYR A 589 12.10 1.12 27.63
N ASP A 590 11.05 1.68 27.05
CA ASP A 590 11.10 2.79 26.11
C ASP A 590 10.55 4.05 26.76
N LYS A 591 11.21 5.20 26.52
CA LYS A 591 10.74 6.53 26.91
C LYS A 591 10.63 7.39 25.65
N TYR A 592 9.43 7.86 25.38
CA TYR A 592 9.09 8.78 24.31
C TYR A 592 8.78 10.17 24.87
N ASP A 593 9.13 11.21 24.14
CA ASP A 593 8.77 12.59 24.48
C ASP A 593 7.28 12.89 24.23
N SER A 594 6.62 12.13 23.33
CA SER A 594 5.23 12.35 22.92
C SER A 594 4.18 11.85 23.90
N TYR A 595 4.41 10.69 24.59
CA TYR A 595 3.37 10.06 25.43
C TYR A 595 3.89 9.46 26.74
N GLY A 596 5.20 9.47 26.99
CA GLY A 596 5.80 8.93 28.22
C GLY A 596 6.53 7.61 28.00
N HIS A 597 6.08 6.48 28.59
CA HIS A 597 6.87 5.26 28.61
C HIS A 597 6.07 3.99 28.31
N SER A 598 6.79 2.96 27.84
CA SER A 598 6.28 1.60 27.63
C SER A 598 7.25 0.56 28.15
N PHE A 599 6.70 -0.52 28.74
CA PHE A 599 7.45 -1.69 29.18
C PHE A 599 6.97 -2.94 28.47
N THR A 600 7.87 -3.62 27.75
CA THR A 600 7.56 -4.74 26.88
C THR A 600 8.41 -5.97 27.23
N PRO A 601 7.87 -6.91 28.01
CA PRO A 601 8.48 -8.21 28.27
C PRO A 601 8.12 -9.23 27.19
N ALA A 602 9.01 -10.20 26.95
CA ALA A 602 8.77 -11.39 26.13
C ALA A 602 9.49 -12.61 26.71
N ALA A 603 8.94 -13.79 26.44
CA ALA A 603 9.57 -15.05 26.74
C ALA A 603 9.33 -16.03 25.60
N ASN A 604 10.36 -16.74 25.18
CA ASN A 604 10.32 -17.72 24.11
C ASN A 604 11.08 -18.98 24.53
N PHE A 605 10.71 -20.13 23.96
CA PHE A 605 11.44 -21.37 24.14
C PHE A 605 11.51 -22.17 22.84
N LYS A 606 12.54 -22.99 22.73
CA LYS A 606 12.67 -24.06 21.73
C LYS A 606 13.04 -25.35 22.47
N TRP A 607 12.28 -26.41 22.25
CA TRP A 607 12.50 -27.70 22.81
C TRP A 607 12.57 -28.76 21.72
N ALA A 608 13.73 -29.36 21.49
CA ALA A 608 13.99 -30.38 20.49
C ALA A 608 14.32 -31.71 21.19
N PRO A 609 13.29 -32.47 21.67
CA PRO A 609 13.53 -33.74 22.38
C PRO A 609 14.29 -34.76 21.54
N MET A 610 14.18 -34.70 20.23
CA MET A 610 14.93 -35.51 19.27
C MET A 610 15.23 -34.65 18.02
N LYS A 611 16.18 -35.07 17.20
CA LYS A 611 16.62 -34.34 16.01
C LYS A 611 15.51 -34.13 14.98
N GLN A 612 14.53 -35.03 14.95
CA GLN A 612 13.44 -35.01 13.97
C GLN A 612 12.26 -34.16 14.37
N ILE A 613 12.12 -33.82 15.64
CA ILE A 613 10.95 -33.09 16.15
C ILE A 613 11.40 -32.03 17.16
N GLY A 614 11.01 -30.80 16.90
CA GLY A 614 11.16 -29.68 17.81
C GLY A 614 9.83 -28.99 18.06
N PHE A 615 9.72 -28.31 19.19
CA PHE A 615 8.64 -27.45 19.55
C PHE A 615 9.18 -26.06 19.87
N ARG A 616 8.48 -25.04 19.47
CA ARG A 616 8.80 -23.67 19.85
C ARG A 616 7.55 -22.94 20.30
N GLY A 617 7.73 -21.95 21.16
CA GLY A 617 6.61 -21.14 21.60
C GLY A 617 7.07 -19.88 22.29
N GLY A 618 6.16 -18.90 22.36
CA GLY A 618 6.47 -17.64 23.00
C GLY A 618 5.26 -16.82 23.34
N ILE A 619 5.47 -15.91 24.27
CA ILE A 619 4.55 -14.86 24.66
C ILE A 619 5.29 -13.52 24.61
N ALA A 620 4.66 -12.50 24.06
CA ALA A 620 5.25 -11.16 24.03
C ALA A 620 4.19 -10.09 24.25
N ARG A 621 4.58 -9.00 24.90
CA ARG A 621 3.86 -7.74 24.84
C ARG A 621 4.53 -6.87 23.77
N GLY A 622 3.74 -6.04 23.12
CA GLY A 622 4.22 -5.08 22.15
C GLY A 622 3.44 -3.77 22.28
N PHE A 623 3.91 -2.76 21.59
CA PHE A 623 3.24 -1.48 21.51
C PHE A 623 3.53 -0.77 20.18
N ARG A 624 2.65 0.19 19.83
CA ARG A 624 2.90 1.20 18.83
C ARG A 624 2.74 2.57 19.48
N ALA A 625 3.79 3.38 19.42
CA ALA A 625 3.76 4.76 19.87
C ALA A 625 2.84 5.59 18.96
N PRO A 626 2.08 6.55 19.50
CA PRO A 626 1.45 7.57 18.68
C PRO A 626 2.53 8.31 17.89
N ASN A 627 2.35 8.40 16.58
CA ASN A 627 3.34 8.96 15.67
C ASN A 627 3.06 10.46 15.40
N PRO A 628 3.98 11.22 14.76
CA PRO A 628 3.77 12.64 14.47
C PRO A 628 2.50 12.97 13.66
N ALA A 629 1.97 12.04 12.86
CA ALA A 629 0.69 12.25 12.17
C ALA A 629 -0.52 12.23 13.12
N GLU A 630 -0.37 11.62 14.29
CA GLU A 630 -1.46 11.43 15.28
C GLU A 630 -1.40 12.44 16.43
N VAL A 631 -0.18 12.84 16.87
CA VAL A 631 0.02 13.74 18.01
C VAL A 631 0.72 15.05 17.67
N GLY A 632 1.35 15.15 16.49
CA GLY A 632 2.09 16.34 16.04
C GLY A 632 1.17 17.45 15.53
N ASN A 633 1.70 18.27 14.65
CA ASN A 633 0.91 19.20 13.84
C ASN A 633 0.59 18.52 12.52
N ALA A 634 -0.53 17.86 12.43
CA ALA A 634 -0.92 17.07 11.29
C ALA A 634 -2.43 17.14 11.06
N GLY A 635 -2.85 16.80 9.87
CA GLY A 635 -4.25 16.71 9.53
C GLY A 635 -4.46 16.21 8.11
N SER A 636 -5.71 15.90 7.80
CA SER A 636 -6.11 15.55 6.45
C SER A 636 -7.54 15.98 6.16
N PHE A 637 -7.81 16.14 4.88
CA PHE A 637 -9.16 16.33 4.34
C PHE A 637 -9.57 15.08 3.58
N PHE A 638 -10.72 14.54 3.91
CA PHE A 638 -11.30 13.40 3.23
C PHE A 638 -12.83 13.44 3.28
N THR A 639 -13.49 12.66 2.44
CA THR A 639 -14.95 12.51 2.45
C THR A 639 -15.27 11.08 2.86
N PHE A 640 -16.23 10.92 3.78
CA PHE A 640 -16.83 9.64 4.11
C PHE A 640 -18.16 9.44 3.41
N ASN A 641 -18.72 8.24 3.54
CA ASN A 641 -20.06 7.91 3.10
C ASN A 641 -21.10 8.84 3.73
N ALA A 642 -22.24 8.95 3.06
CA ALA A 642 -23.35 9.78 3.53
C ALA A 642 -23.73 9.46 4.97
N ILE A 643 -23.83 10.51 5.80
CA ILE A 643 -24.28 10.44 7.19
C ILE A 643 -25.48 11.36 7.38
N PRO A 644 -26.39 11.05 8.31
CA PRO A 644 -27.45 11.98 8.66
C PRO A 644 -26.89 13.20 9.41
N ASP A 645 -27.46 14.35 9.16
CA ASP A 645 -27.19 15.54 9.97
C ASP A 645 -27.88 15.38 11.34
N PRO A 646 -27.11 15.39 12.45
CA PRO A 646 -27.67 15.07 13.77
C PRO A 646 -28.69 16.12 14.30
N ILE A 647 -28.74 17.30 13.70
CA ILE A 647 -29.67 18.35 14.06
C ILE A 647 -30.82 18.44 13.05
N LEU A 648 -30.51 18.40 11.76
CA LEU A 648 -31.50 18.59 10.71
C LEU A 648 -32.19 17.29 10.27
N CYS A 649 -31.63 16.12 10.62
CA CYS A 649 -32.23 14.79 10.45
C CYS A 649 -31.82 13.85 11.59
N PRO A 650 -32.32 14.07 12.83
CA PRO A 650 -31.83 13.39 14.01
C PRO A 650 -32.17 11.87 14.06
N ASP A 651 -33.21 11.44 13.35
CA ASP A 651 -33.60 10.03 13.26
C ASP A 651 -32.80 9.25 12.17
N GLY A 652 -32.00 9.97 11.39
CA GLY A 652 -31.21 9.41 10.31
C GLY A 652 -32.00 8.86 9.12
N LYS A 653 -33.32 9.00 9.09
CA LYS A 653 -34.20 8.40 8.09
C LYS A 653 -35.13 9.39 7.39
N THR A 654 -35.81 10.22 8.17
CA THR A 654 -36.83 11.13 7.67
C THR A 654 -36.59 12.53 8.16
N THR A 655 -36.79 13.51 7.27
CA THR A 655 -36.84 14.90 7.66
C THR A 655 -38.19 15.19 8.30
N THR A 656 -38.18 15.80 9.49
CA THR A 656 -39.36 16.31 10.15
C THR A 656 -39.66 17.71 9.69
N ALA A 657 -40.88 18.20 9.99
CA ALA A 657 -41.27 19.58 9.71
C ALA A 657 -40.25 20.58 10.26
N GLY A 658 -39.88 21.57 9.46
CA GLY A 658 -38.88 22.56 9.81
C GLY A 658 -37.42 22.16 9.54
N ASN A 659 -37.16 20.95 9.09
CA ASN A 659 -35.83 20.47 8.75
C ASN A 659 -35.60 20.39 7.22
N ALA A 660 -34.36 20.60 6.82
CA ALA A 660 -34.01 20.56 5.40
C ALA A 660 -34.12 19.14 4.83
N VAL A 661 -34.81 18.96 3.72
CA VAL A 661 -35.14 17.68 3.10
C VAL A 661 -33.91 16.84 2.66
N THR A 662 -32.78 17.52 2.41
CA THR A 662 -31.56 16.88 1.90
C THR A 662 -30.56 16.47 3.00
N GLN A 663 -30.92 16.63 4.28
CA GLN A 663 -29.97 16.51 5.38
C GLN A 663 -29.90 15.11 6.01
N CYS A 664 -30.68 14.15 5.52
CA CYS A 664 -30.62 12.78 6.01
C CYS A 664 -29.45 11.96 5.39
N ALA A 665 -28.80 12.50 4.36
CA ALA A 665 -27.67 11.86 3.71
C ALA A 665 -26.66 12.94 3.24
N ILE A 666 -26.02 13.63 4.20
CA ILE A 666 -25.02 14.64 3.92
C ILE A 666 -23.64 14.00 3.77
N ASN A 667 -22.81 14.52 2.86
CA ASN A 667 -21.42 14.16 2.68
C ASN A 667 -20.51 15.36 3.03
N PRO A 668 -20.42 15.75 4.30
CA PRO A 668 -19.54 16.83 4.68
C PRO A 668 -18.09 16.36 4.54
N PRO A 669 -17.17 17.22 4.11
CA PRO A 669 -15.75 16.89 4.22
C PRO A 669 -15.38 16.74 5.70
N TYR A 670 -14.55 15.75 6.00
CA TYR A 670 -13.97 15.57 7.32
C TYR A 670 -12.61 16.24 7.39
N VAL A 671 -12.40 16.98 8.47
CA VAL A 671 -11.11 17.58 8.83
C VAL A 671 -10.55 16.75 9.96
N GLN A 672 -9.56 15.94 9.64
CA GLN A 672 -8.85 15.17 10.64
C GLN A 672 -7.95 16.08 11.46
N ILE A 673 -7.99 15.93 12.77
CA ILE A 673 -7.17 16.67 13.72
C ILE A 673 -6.41 15.74 14.65
N THR A 674 -5.23 16.16 15.06
CA THR A 674 -4.39 15.42 15.99
C THR A 674 -4.92 15.49 17.42
N ASN A 675 -4.50 14.52 18.24
CA ASN A 675 -4.85 14.47 19.65
C ASN A 675 -3.58 14.17 20.48
N LYS A 676 -3.18 15.09 21.36
CA LYS A 676 -2.00 14.97 22.19
C LYS A 676 -2.17 14.05 23.40
N ASP A 677 -3.42 13.69 23.73
CA ASP A 677 -3.75 12.83 24.86
C ASP A 677 -3.81 11.33 24.49
N LEU A 678 -3.31 10.98 23.28
CA LEU A 678 -3.29 9.61 22.83
C LEU A 678 -2.32 8.75 23.65
N GLU A 679 -2.83 7.60 24.09
CA GLU A 679 -2.02 6.53 24.63
C GLU A 679 -1.44 5.61 23.54
N PRO A 680 -0.34 4.87 23.81
CA PRO A 680 0.15 3.88 22.86
C PRO A 680 -0.84 2.73 22.68
N GLU A 681 -0.90 2.20 21.48
CA GLU A 681 -1.52 0.91 21.24
C GLU A 681 -0.72 -0.17 21.95
N LYS A 682 -1.39 -1.12 22.60
CA LYS A 682 -0.75 -2.20 23.37
C LYS A 682 -1.14 -3.55 22.78
N SER A 683 -0.17 -4.42 22.56
CA SER A 683 -0.43 -5.76 22.05
C SER A 683 -0.01 -6.85 23.03
N LYS A 684 -0.70 -8.00 22.90
CA LYS A 684 -0.28 -9.29 23.45
C LYS A 684 -0.25 -10.30 22.32
N SER A 685 0.82 -11.05 22.21
CA SER A 685 0.97 -12.10 21.21
C SER A 685 1.39 -13.42 21.86
N TYR A 686 0.89 -14.51 21.30
CA TYR A 686 1.35 -15.86 21.60
C TYR A 686 1.65 -16.57 20.30
N ASN A 687 2.66 -17.40 20.30
CA ASN A 687 2.97 -18.33 19.21
C ASN A 687 3.28 -19.71 19.76
N LEU A 688 2.92 -20.74 19.00
CA LEU A 688 3.26 -22.13 19.28
C LEU A 688 3.52 -22.83 17.96
N GLY A 689 4.66 -23.48 17.83
CA GLY A 689 5.08 -24.12 16.60
C GLY A 689 5.66 -25.51 16.79
N ILE A 690 5.60 -26.28 15.71
CA ILE A 690 6.22 -27.59 15.58
C ILE A 690 7.23 -27.52 14.45
N ILE A 691 8.43 -28.02 14.70
CA ILE A 691 9.54 -28.14 13.74
C ILE A 691 9.72 -29.63 13.45
N LEU A 692 9.69 -30.03 12.19
CA LEU A 692 9.80 -31.41 11.75
C LEU A 692 10.94 -31.54 10.74
N GLU A 693 11.89 -32.41 11.05
CA GLU A 693 13.01 -32.80 10.18
C GLU A 693 13.06 -34.33 10.03
N PRO A 694 11.99 -34.95 9.48
CA PRO A 694 11.80 -36.39 9.51
C PRO A 694 12.85 -37.16 8.69
N VAL A 695 13.37 -36.53 7.65
CA VAL A 695 14.45 -37.03 6.80
C VAL A 695 15.43 -35.91 6.48
N LYS A 696 16.64 -36.27 6.07
CA LYS A 696 17.65 -35.28 5.68
C LYS A 696 17.14 -34.37 4.57
N ASP A 697 17.44 -33.07 4.68
CA ASP A 697 17.08 -32.04 3.71
C ASP A 697 15.54 -31.75 3.59
N LEU A 698 14.70 -32.31 4.46
CA LEU A 698 13.29 -31.95 4.63
C LEU A 698 13.10 -31.23 5.96
N ASN A 699 12.72 -29.97 5.87
CA ASN A 699 12.33 -29.14 7.02
C ASN A 699 10.89 -28.70 6.84
N ALA A 700 10.06 -28.85 7.86
CA ALA A 700 8.69 -28.39 7.89
C ALA A 700 8.38 -27.73 9.23
N THR A 701 7.89 -26.51 9.22
CA THR A 701 7.43 -25.80 10.40
C THR A 701 5.96 -25.44 10.26
N PHE A 702 5.23 -25.55 11.36
CA PHE A 702 3.83 -25.12 11.48
C PHE A 702 3.72 -24.28 12.74
N ASP A 703 3.36 -23.02 12.56
CA ASP A 703 3.28 -22.04 13.65
C ASP A 703 1.87 -21.49 13.80
N TYR A 704 1.26 -21.69 14.94
CA TYR A 704 0.04 -20.98 15.33
C TYR A 704 0.43 -19.64 15.95
N TYR A 705 -0.26 -18.59 15.56
CA TYR A 705 -0.15 -17.27 16.17
C TYR A 705 -1.50 -16.73 16.66
N ASN A 706 -1.45 -15.90 17.70
CA ASN A 706 -2.59 -15.14 18.20
C ASN A 706 -2.07 -13.77 18.64
N ILE A 707 -2.67 -12.70 18.12
CA ILE A 707 -2.30 -11.31 18.42
C ILE A 707 -3.57 -10.56 18.81
N GLU A 708 -3.55 -9.90 19.96
CA GLU A 708 -4.56 -8.95 20.40
C GLU A 708 -3.92 -7.57 20.53
N VAL A 709 -4.49 -6.57 19.83
CA VAL A 709 -4.12 -5.15 19.93
C VAL A 709 -5.26 -4.40 20.59
N LYS A 710 -4.97 -3.63 21.64
CA LYS A 710 -5.91 -2.77 22.36
C LYS A 710 -5.53 -1.31 22.25
N ASN A 711 -6.45 -0.43 22.59
CA ASN A 711 -6.26 1.02 22.51
C ASN A 711 -5.84 1.45 21.11
N GLN A 712 -6.42 0.86 20.07
CA GLN A 712 -6.05 1.25 18.70
C GLN A 712 -6.34 2.73 18.47
N ILE A 713 -5.41 3.39 17.81
CA ILE A 713 -5.58 4.77 17.41
C ILE A 713 -6.35 4.76 16.08
N VAL A 714 -7.54 5.29 16.11
CA VAL A 714 -8.45 5.35 14.97
C VAL A 714 -8.94 6.77 14.74
N THR A 715 -9.34 7.06 13.51
CA THR A 715 -10.00 8.30 13.17
C THR A 715 -11.43 8.27 13.70
N ALA A 716 -11.80 9.23 14.52
CA ALA A 716 -13.17 9.38 14.99
C ALA A 716 -14.04 10.02 13.89
N ALA A 717 -14.70 9.19 13.11
CA ALA A 717 -15.61 9.61 12.04
C ALA A 717 -17.07 9.32 12.41
N GLY A 718 -18.01 9.97 11.75
CA GLY A 718 -19.43 9.88 12.08
C GLY A 718 -20.08 8.52 11.94
N ASN A 719 -19.42 7.58 11.30
CA ASN A 719 -19.81 6.19 11.19
C ASN A 719 -19.13 5.28 12.25
N LEU A 720 -18.25 5.84 13.08
CA LEU A 720 -17.62 5.08 14.16
C LEU A 720 -18.65 4.90 15.30
N PRO A 721 -18.99 3.65 15.69
CA PRO A 721 -19.94 3.41 16.75
C PRO A 721 -19.54 4.11 18.07
N GLY A 722 -20.52 4.82 18.67
CA GLY A 722 -20.29 5.57 19.89
C GLY A 722 -19.62 6.93 19.72
N PHE A 723 -19.39 7.39 18.49
CA PHE A 723 -18.82 8.70 18.22
C PHE A 723 -19.81 9.60 17.46
N VAL A 724 -20.00 10.82 17.97
CA VAL A 724 -20.76 11.88 17.29
C VAL A 724 -19.78 12.96 16.84
N PRO A 725 -19.61 13.22 15.54
CA PRO A 725 -18.67 14.23 15.05
C PRO A 725 -19.12 15.63 15.43
N THR A 726 -18.16 16.51 15.67
CA THR A 726 -18.41 17.93 15.83
C THR A 726 -18.54 18.58 14.46
N PHE A 727 -19.73 19.11 14.15
CA PHE A 727 -19.95 19.82 12.87
C PHE A 727 -19.70 21.31 13.01
N VAL A 728 -18.92 21.83 12.09
CA VAL A 728 -18.83 23.27 11.84
C VAL A 728 -19.85 23.63 10.76
N ARG A 729 -20.70 24.62 11.06
CA ARG A 729 -21.85 24.95 10.22
C ARG A 729 -21.68 26.29 9.54
N VAL A 730 -22.26 26.44 8.35
CA VAL A 730 -22.44 27.75 7.72
C VAL A 730 -23.56 28.51 8.40
N PRO A 731 -23.62 29.84 8.28
CA PRO A 731 -24.82 30.60 8.69
C PRO A 731 -26.08 30.03 8.01
N PRO A 732 -27.23 30.03 8.71
CA PRO A 732 -28.48 29.59 8.13
C PRO A 732 -28.83 30.41 6.86
N THR A 733 -29.21 29.71 5.80
CA THR A 733 -29.66 30.32 4.53
C THR A 733 -30.99 29.70 4.10
N PRO A 734 -31.84 30.42 3.37
CA PRO A 734 -33.06 29.85 2.84
C PRO A 734 -32.79 28.56 2.03
N MET A 735 -33.55 27.52 2.28
CA MET A 735 -33.47 26.21 1.60
C MET A 735 -34.84 25.52 1.65
N ASP A 736 -34.98 24.42 0.91
CA ASP A 736 -36.19 23.61 0.97
C ASP A 736 -36.31 22.91 2.34
N ILE A 737 -37.36 23.23 3.05
CA ILE A 737 -37.69 22.65 4.37
C ILE A 737 -38.89 21.73 4.20
N SER A 738 -38.91 20.61 4.87
CA SER A 738 -40.04 19.69 4.91
C SER A 738 -41.21 20.31 5.69
N ASP A 739 -42.41 20.17 5.16
CA ASP A 739 -43.66 20.52 5.87
C ASP A 739 -44.14 19.42 6.81
N GLY A 740 -43.42 18.29 6.84
CA GLY A 740 -43.77 17.10 7.63
C GLY A 740 -44.91 16.25 7.04
N ALA A 741 -45.54 16.72 5.94
CA ALA A 741 -46.64 16.04 5.25
C ALA A 741 -46.24 15.50 3.86
N GLY A 742 -44.92 15.51 3.54
CA GLY A 742 -44.37 15.08 2.27
C GLY A 742 -44.17 16.18 1.25
N GLY A 743 -44.53 17.45 1.59
CA GLY A 743 -44.23 18.63 0.82
C GLY A 743 -43.01 19.40 1.31
N THR A 744 -42.66 20.48 0.57
CA THR A 744 -41.54 21.36 0.95
C THR A 744 -41.92 22.82 0.71
N PHE A 745 -41.32 23.70 1.47
CA PHE A 745 -41.40 25.14 1.30
C PHE A 745 -40.02 25.78 1.55
N VAL A 746 -39.75 26.93 0.96
CA VAL A 746 -38.49 27.62 1.15
C VAL A 746 -38.53 28.42 2.46
N ALA A 747 -37.65 28.09 3.37
CA ALA A 747 -37.50 28.83 4.63
C ALA A 747 -36.04 28.74 5.12
N THR A 748 -35.71 29.58 6.09
CA THR A 748 -34.40 29.55 6.75
C THR A 748 -34.47 28.57 7.95
N PRO A 749 -33.68 27.50 7.96
CA PRO A 749 -33.68 26.56 9.09
C PRO A 749 -33.07 27.17 10.34
N SER A 750 -33.35 26.56 11.50
CA SER A 750 -32.83 27.02 12.80
C SER A 750 -31.31 27.02 12.89
N VAL A 751 -30.66 26.12 12.17
CA VAL A 751 -29.20 26.03 12.06
C VAL A 751 -28.79 25.88 10.60
N GLY A 752 -27.61 26.39 10.25
CA GLY A 752 -27.08 26.23 8.90
C GLY A 752 -26.62 24.79 8.63
N THR A 753 -26.43 24.46 7.37
CA THR A 753 -25.95 23.15 6.95
C THR A 753 -24.51 22.90 7.42
N ALA A 754 -24.13 21.65 7.60
CA ALA A 754 -22.77 21.27 7.94
C ALA A 754 -21.80 21.67 6.81
N ALA A 755 -20.82 22.48 7.14
CA ALA A 755 -19.73 22.84 6.23
C ALA A 755 -18.66 21.74 6.20
N TYR A 756 -18.28 21.26 7.38
CA TYR A 756 -17.37 20.14 7.57
C TYR A 756 -17.55 19.55 8.97
N ALA A 757 -16.99 18.34 9.18
CA ALA A 757 -16.95 17.67 10.47
C ALA A 757 -15.52 17.57 10.98
N LEU A 758 -15.31 17.78 12.28
CA LEU A 758 -14.03 17.54 12.93
C LEU A 758 -13.91 16.07 13.30
N SER A 759 -12.79 15.46 12.99
CA SER A 759 -12.50 14.04 13.19
C SER A 759 -11.17 13.87 13.92
N PRO A 760 -11.15 13.90 15.27
CA PRO A 760 -9.93 13.69 16.04
C PRO A 760 -9.49 12.23 15.98
N TYR A 761 -8.19 11.98 16.19
CA TYR A 761 -7.73 10.66 16.57
C TYR A 761 -8.13 10.33 18.00
N ILE A 762 -8.57 9.09 18.24
CA ILE A 762 -8.92 8.58 19.57
C ILE A 762 -8.37 7.17 19.76
N ASN A 763 -8.09 6.82 21.01
CA ASN A 763 -7.83 5.43 21.37
C ASN A 763 -9.18 4.70 21.46
N SER A 764 -9.48 3.83 20.54
CA SER A 764 -10.74 3.10 20.50
C SER A 764 -10.55 1.72 19.91
N GLY A 765 -11.35 0.79 20.43
CA GLY A 765 -11.45 -0.53 19.88
C GLY A 765 -10.29 -1.48 20.18
N LYS A 766 -10.43 -2.64 19.58
CA LYS A 766 -9.52 -3.76 19.77
C LYS A 766 -9.50 -4.60 18.50
N THR A 767 -8.31 -5.02 18.08
CA THR A 767 -8.16 -6.01 17.02
C THR A 767 -7.65 -7.33 17.57
N LYS A 768 -8.23 -8.44 17.09
CA LYS A 768 -7.75 -9.79 17.36
C LYS A 768 -7.55 -10.54 16.07
N THR A 769 -6.34 -11.11 15.88
CA THR A 769 -6.05 -11.98 14.76
C THR A 769 -5.36 -13.26 15.23
N SER A 770 -5.71 -14.37 14.61
CA SER A 770 -5.06 -15.66 14.83
C SER A 770 -5.05 -16.49 13.56
N GLY A 771 -4.05 -17.33 13.42
CA GLY A 771 -3.88 -18.16 12.23
C GLY A 771 -2.78 -19.19 12.37
N ILE A 772 -2.57 -19.94 11.32
CA ILE A 772 -1.50 -20.92 11.17
C ILE A 772 -0.66 -20.55 9.97
N GLU A 773 0.66 -20.58 10.13
CA GLU A 773 1.62 -20.41 9.07
C GLU A 773 2.42 -21.70 8.91
N ALA A 774 2.69 -22.11 7.68
CA ALA A 774 3.46 -23.30 7.35
C ALA A 774 4.61 -22.92 6.41
N ASP A 775 5.81 -23.36 6.77
CA ASP A 775 7.00 -23.27 5.92
C ASP A 775 7.57 -24.67 5.76
N ILE A 776 7.56 -25.19 4.52
CA ILE A 776 8.03 -26.54 4.21
C ILE A 776 9.06 -26.43 3.09
N SER A 777 10.23 -26.97 3.30
CA SER A 777 11.31 -27.03 2.31
C SER A 777 11.85 -28.44 2.21
N TYR A 778 12.01 -28.90 0.98
CA TYR A 778 12.61 -30.19 0.68
C TYR A 778 13.63 -30.09 -0.45
N ARG A 779 14.81 -30.68 -0.24
CA ARG A 779 15.86 -30.77 -1.24
C ARG A 779 16.19 -32.24 -1.51
N TRP A 780 15.75 -32.71 -2.65
CA TRP A 780 16.03 -34.07 -3.07
C TRP A 780 17.23 -34.14 -4.04
N ARG A 781 18.35 -34.67 -3.56
CA ARG A 781 19.58 -34.86 -4.34
C ARG A 781 19.53 -36.22 -5.07
N MET A 782 19.45 -36.18 -6.40
CA MET A 782 19.28 -37.34 -7.27
C MET A 782 20.59 -37.75 -7.95
N GLY A 783 21.75 -37.46 -7.35
CA GLY A 783 23.05 -37.69 -7.93
C GLY A 783 23.23 -36.96 -9.27
N ASP A 784 23.64 -37.67 -10.31
CA ASP A 784 23.90 -37.10 -11.65
C ASP A 784 22.64 -36.57 -12.34
N MET A 785 21.47 -36.95 -11.87
CA MET A 785 20.19 -36.38 -12.36
C MET A 785 19.91 -34.98 -11.82
N GLY A 786 20.73 -34.48 -10.89
CA GLY A 786 20.60 -33.13 -10.35
C GLY A 786 19.90 -33.07 -8.99
N THR A 787 19.35 -31.88 -8.65
CA THR A 787 18.67 -31.61 -7.38
C THR A 787 17.30 -31.03 -7.63
N LEU A 788 16.29 -31.66 -7.07
CA LEU A 788 14.93 -31.12 -7.00
C LEU A 788 14.75 -30.39 -5.67
N ARG A 789 14.12 -29.24 -5.71
CA ARG A 789 13.76 -28.44 -4.51
C ARG A 789 12.27 -28.14 -4.53
N ALA A 790 11.61 -28.28 -3.42
CA ALA A 790 10.22 -27.89 -3.23
C ALA A 790 10.11 -27.01 -1.99
N ASN A 791 9.54 -25.83 -2.12
CA ASN A 791 9.28 -24.91 -1.02
C ASN A 791 7.80 -24.53 -1.01
N LEU A 792 7.14 -24.67 0.14
CA LEU A 792 5.78 -24.21 0.38
C LEU A 792 5.79 -23.24 1.56
N ASN A 793 5.31 -22.02 1.31
CA ASN A 793 4.97 -21.05 2.35
C ASN A 793 3.47 -20.81 2.29
N ALA A 794 2.77 -21.05 3.39
CA ALA A 794 1.32 -20.90 3.45
C ALA A 794 0.91 -20.21 4.75
N ALA A 795 -0.17 -19.45 4.68
CA ALA A 795 -0.79 -18.80 5.82
C ALA A 795 -2.31 -18.97 5.75
N HIS A 796 -2.90 -19.41 6.86
CA HIS A 796 -4.35 -19.51 7.04
C HIS A 796 -4.78 -18.64 8.21
N THR A 797 -5.65 -17.66 7.97
CA THR A 797 -6.25 -16.81 8.99
C THR A 797 -7.48 -17.48 9.58
N ILE A 798 -7.38 -17.97 10.79
CA ILE A 798 -8.49 -18.60 11.53
C ILE A 798 -9.51 -17.54 11.93
N ALA A 799 -9.03 -16.45 12.54
CA ALA A 799 -9.87 -15.34 12.98
C ALA A 799 -9.13 -14.01 12.76
N TYR A 800 -9.88 -13.04 12.29
CA TYR A 800 -9.48 -11.64 12.28
C TYR A 800 -10.73 -10.84 12.62
N LYS A 801 -10.74 -10.20 13.79
CA LYS A 801 -11.90 -9.50 14.35
C LYS A 801 -11.49 -8.11 14.79
N GLN A 802 -12.38 -7.17 14.58
CA GLN A 802 -12.29 -5.82 15.10
C GLN A 802 -13.46 -5.59 16.04
N ILE A 803 -13.20 -5.06 17.23
CA ILE A 803 -14.18 -4.81 18.27
C ILE A 803 -14.18 -3.31 18.52
N ALA A 804 -15.30 -2.66 18.21
CA ALA A 804 -15.50 -1.23 18.42
C ALA A 804 -15.62 -0.87 19.91
N ALA A 805 -15.63 0.43 20.23
CA ALA A 805 -15.72 0.92 21.61
C ALA A 805 -17.02 0.51 22.32
N ASP A 806 -18.13 0.41 21.58
CA ASP A 806 -19.43 -0.03 22.05
C ASP A 806 -19.54 -1.56 22.25
N GLY A 807 -18.46 -2.31 21.95
CA GLY A 807 -18.42 -3.77 22.03
C GLY A 807 -18.88 -4.49 20.75
N THR A 808 -19.35 -3.79 19.73
CA THR A 808 -19.72 -4.38 18.44
C THR A 808 -18.53 -5.08 17.83
N THR A 809 -18.70 -6.32 17.39
CA THR A 809 -17.64 -7.15 16.82
C THR A 809 -17.85 -7.35 15.32
N TYR A 810 -16.85 -6.95 14.53
CA TYR A 810 -16.79 -7.14 13.09
C TYR A 810 -15.82 -8.26 12.74
N THR A 811 -16.25 -9.19 11.90
CA THR A 811 -15.40 -10.26 11.37
C THR A 811 -14.76 -9.79 10.09
N MET A 812 -13.42 -9.74 10.08
CA MET A 812 -12.61 -9.30 8.94
C MET A 812 -12.16 -10.48 8.08
N ALA A 813 -11.85 -11.63 8.67
CA ALA A 813 -11.31 -12.79 7.96
C ALA A 813 -12.27 -13.30 6.88
N GLY A 814 -11.78 -13.35 5.63
CA GLY A 814 -12.58 -13.75 4.48
C GLY A 814 -13.57 -12.70 3.98
N THR A 815 -13.40 -11.44 4.41
CA THR A 815 -14.22 -10.30 3.97
C THR A 815 -13.35 -9.14 3.51
N GLN A 816 -13.97 -8.15 2.88
CA GLN A 816 -13.30 -6.89 2.56
C GLN A 816 -12.98 -6.06 3.81
N GLY A 817 -13.67 -6.32 4.90
CA GLY A 817 -13.55 -5.62 6.17
C GLY A 817 -14.59 -4.54 6.34
N PRO A 818 -14.83 -4.08 7.59
CA PRO A 818 -15.75 -2.99 7.83
C PRO A 818 -15.10 -1.67 7.44
N SER A 819 -15.75 -0.91 6.57
CA SER A 819 -15.29 0.41 6.13
C SER A 819 -15.27 1.46 7.25
N VAL A 820 -15.98 1.21 8.36
CA VAL A 820 -16.04 2.11 9.52
C VAL A 820 -14.73 2.19 10.33
N VAL A 821 -13.84 1.22 10.21
CA VAL A 821 -12.63 1.11 11.04
C VAL A 821 -11.33 1.07 10.24
N GLY A 822 -11.41 1.19 8.94
CA GLY A 822 -10.25 1.21 8.04
C GLY A 822 -10.65 1.13 6.59
N GLY A 823 -9.71 1.31 5.68
CA GLY A 823 -9.95 1.13 4.26
C GLY A 823 -10.36 -0.31 3.92
N ALA A 824 -11.26 -0.48 2.98
CA ALA A 824 -11.65 -1.78 2.45
C ALA A 824 -10.50 -2.36 1.61
N THR A 825 -9.65 -3.18 2.21
CA THR A 825 -8.42 -3.70 1.59
C THR A 825 -8.49 -5.17 1.21
N GLY A 826 -9.52 -5.89 1.66
CA GLY A 826 -9.70 -7.32 1.45
C GLY A 826 -8.82 -8.18 2.36
N ASN A 827 -9.42 -9.15 3.05
CA ASN A 827 -8.74 -10.02 4.01
C ASN A 827 -8.97 -11.49 3.64
N PRO A 828 -8.30 -12.04 2.59
CA PRO A 828 -8.41 -13.45 2.25
C PRO A 828 -7.96 -14.32 3.43
N LYS A 829 -8.63 -15.48 3.63
CA LYS A 829 -8.25 -16.40 4.71
C LYS A 829 -6.96 -17.15 4.40
N ASP A 830 -6.75 -17.51 3.14
CA ASP A 830 -5.63 -18.34 2.73
C ASP A 830 -4.75 -17.62 1.74
N ARG A 831 -3.46 -17.67 1.96
CA ARG A 831 -2.42 -17.30 1.00
C ARG A 831 -1.35 -18.38 1.00
N ALA A 832 -0.85 -18.71 -0.17
CA ALA A 832 0.21 -19.69 -0.31
C ALA A 832 1.14 -19.35 -1.48
N GLN A 833 2.41 -19.69 -1.30
CA GLN A 833 3.41 -19.67 -2.34
C GLN A 833 4.06 -21.05 -2.39
N PHE A 834 4.00 -21.72 -3.53
CA PHE A 834 4.66 -22.99 -3.78
C PHE A 834 5.70 -22.83 -4.90
N THR A 835 6.95 -23.18 -4.61
CA THR A 835 8.05 -23.12 -5.58
C THR A 835 8.64 -24.52 -5.77
N LEU A 836 8.66 -24.96 -7.04
CA LEU A 836 9.38 -26.16 -7.45
C LEU A 836 10.59 -25.74 -8.27
N GLY A 837 11.77 -26.17 -7.88
CA GLY A 837 13.05 -25.86 -8.53
C GLY A 837 13.80 -27.13 -8.92
N TYR A 838 14.48 -27.09 -10.07
CA TYR A 838 15.35 -28.15 -10.55
C TYR A 838 16.69 -27.59 -10.96
N ILE A 839 17.76 -28.18 -10.41
CA ILE A 839 19.13 -27.77 -10.67
C ILE A 839 19.92 -28.97 -11.25
N ARG A 840 20.54 -28.76 -12.40
CA ARG A 840 21.44 -29.74 -12.99
C ARG A 840 22.58 -29.04 -13.74
N GLY A 841 23.79 -29.21 -13.22
CA GLY A 841 24.97 -28.52 -13.77
C GLY A 841 24.75 -26.99 -13.86
N PRO A 842 24.86 -26.39 -15.05
CA PRO A 842 24.72 -24.96 -15.24
C PRO A 842 23.25 -24.46 -15.23
N LEU A 843 22.29 -25.37 -15.25
CA LEU A 843 20.86 -25.06 -15.39
C LEU A 843 20.17 -25.03 -14.02
N ASP A 844 19.45 -23.94 -13.74
CA ASP A 844 18.54 -23.78 -12.60
C ASP A 844 17.18 -23.31 -13.14
N ILE A 845 16.14 -24.12 -12.99
CA ILE A 845 14.77 -23.82 -13.40
C ILE A 845 13.90 -23.78 -12.15
N SER A 846 13.02 -22.80 -12.04
CA SER A 846 12.03 -22.75 -10.98
C SER A 846 10.66 -22.33 -11.50
N ALA A 847 9.61 -22.96 -10.95
CA ALA A 847 8.22 -22.59 -11.15
C ALA A 847 7.63 -22.21 -9.80
N THR A 848 7.07 -21.01 -9.69
CA THR A 848 6.46 -20.49 -8.45
C THR A 848 4.99 -20.23 -8.68
N MET A 849 4.14 -20.85 -7.88
CA MET A 849 2.69 -20.63 -7.85
C MET A 849 2.32 -19.80 -6.62
N ASN A 850 1.62 -18.68 -6.84
CA ASN A 850 1.08 -17.82 -5.80
C ASN A 850 -0.45 -17.97 -5.78
N TYR A 851 -1.02 -18.21 -4.61
CA TYR A 851 -2.45 -18.39 -4.38
C TYR A 851 -2.97 -17.41 -3.34
N THR A 852 -4.14 -16.82 -3.62
CA THR A 852 -4.93 -16.01 -2.70
C THR A 852 -6.38 -16.49 -2.73
N SER A 853 -6.96 -16.81 -1.59
CA SER A 853 -8.36 -17.28 -1.51
C SER A 853 -9.36 -16.16 -1.78
N SER A 854 -10.57 -16.54 -2.13
CA SER A 854 -11.70 -15.62 -2.30
C SER A 854 -12.13 -14.99 -0.98
N PHE A 855 -12.78 -13.81 -1.05
CA PHE A 855 -13.37 -13.13 0.10
C PHE A 855 -14.66 -12.40 -0.27
N SER A 856 -15.53 -12.19 0.73
CA SER A 856 -16.79 -11.46 0.57
C SER A 856 -16.55 -9.96 0.50
N THR A 857 -17.28 -9.27 -0.35
CA THR A 857 -17.30 -7.80 -0.44
C THR A 857 -18.40 -7.16 0.40
N LEU A 858 -19.26 -7.98 1.01
CA LEU A 858 -20.32 -7.49 1.91
C LEU A 858 -19.71 -6.90 3.18
N ASP A 859 -20.19 -5.73 3.55
CA ASP A 859 -19.77 -5.02 4.77
C ASP A 859 -20.95 -4.91 5.74
N PRO A 860 -20.99 -5.74 6.80
CA PRO A 860 -22.07 -5.71 7.78
C PRO A 860 -22.17 -4.39 8.54
N SER A 861 -21.09 -3.60 8.63
CA SER A 861 -21.10 -2.34 9.38
C SER A 861 -21.95 -1.25 8.73
N VAL A 862 -22.25 -1.41 7.43
CA VAL A 862 -23.12 -0.50 6.66
C VAL A 862 -24.39 -1.19 6.15
N GLY A 863 -24.78 -2.30 6.76
CA GLY A 863 -26.02 -3.03 6.45
C GLY A 863 -25.91 -4.09 5.34
N GLY A 864 -24.70 -4.40 4.89
CA GLY A 864 -24.46 -5.48 3.91
C GLY A 864 -24.52 -6.85 4.57
N VAL A 865 -25.68 -7.53 4.52
CA VAL A 865 -25.89 -8.83 5.18
C VAL A 865 -26.00 -9.99 4.20
N ASP A 866 -26.56 -9.76 3.03
CA ASP A 866 -26.76 -10.77 1.99
C ASP A 866 -26.77 -10.14 0.60
N CYS A 867 -26.06 -10.75 -0.34
CA CYS A 867 -25.95 -10.29 -1.71
C CYS A 867 -27.26 -10.41 -2.48
N ALA A 868 -27.99 -11.48 -2.26
CA ALA A 868 -29.21 -11.76 -3.01
C ALA A 868 -30.40 -10.89 -2.52
N SER A 869 -30.42 -10.48 -1.25
CA SER A 869 -31.60 -9.86 -0.63
C SER A 869 -31.56 -8.35 -0.53
N THR A 870 -30.40 -7.72 -0.48
CA THR A 870 -30.30 -6.31 -0.10
C THR A 870 -30.10 -5.36 -1.26
N GLY A 871 -29.57 -5.82 -2.38
CA GLY A 871 -29.15 -4.93 -3.47
C GLY A 871 -28.08 -3.93 -3.05
N LEU A 872 -27.40 -4.17 -1.92
CA LEU A 872 -26.35 -3.32 -1.37
C LEU A 872 -24.98 -3.87 -1.71
N ASP A 873 -24.07 -2.99 -2.08
CA ASP A 873 -22.65 -3.30 -2.20
C ASP A 873 -21.90 -3.05 -0.89
N VAL A 874 -20.59 -3.22 -0.93
CA VAL A 874 -19.68 -2.73 0.10
C VAL A 874 -19.84 -1.23 0.26
N GLY A 875 -20.07 -0.78 1.48
CA GLY A 875 -20.33 0.63 1.78
C GLY A 875 -21.81 1.03 1.75
N GLY A 876 -22.73 0.08 1.66
CA GLY A 876 -24.18 0.32 1.73
C GLY A 876 -24.77 0.99 0.49
N ARG A 877 -24.06 0.99 -0.63
CA ARG A 877 -24.55 1.53 -1.88
C ARG A 877 -25.55 0.57 -2.54
N THR A 878 -26.62 1.12 -3.08
CA THR A 878 -27.63 0.33 -3.78
C THR A 878 -27.29 0.27 -5.26
N TYR A 879 -26.61 -0.79 -5.71
CA TYR A 879 -26.31 -0.98 -7.13
C TYR A 879 -27.42 -1.68 -7.89
N PHE A 880 -28.14 -2.60 -7.24
CA PHE A 880 -29.17 -3.42 -7.87
C PHE A 880 -30.47 -3.38 -7.07
N GLN A 881 -31.33 -2.42 -7.37
CA GLN A 881 -32.65 -2.37 -6.73
C GLN A 881 -33.62 -3.32 -7.43
N GLY A 882 -34.14 -4.31 -6.69
CA GLY A 882 -35.17 -5.21 -7.18
C GLY A 882 -34.70 -6.28 -8.19
N VAL A 883 -33.39 -6.53 -8.27
CA VAL A 883 -32.79 -7.60 -9.08
C VAL A 883 -31.63 -8.25 -8.33
N ASP A 884 -31.36 -9.51 -8.59
CA ASP A 884 -30.25 -10.25 -8.00
C ASP A 884 -28.92 -9.63 -8.44
N GLN A 885 -28.01 -9.45 -7.48
CA GLN A 885 -26.67 -8.98 -7.77
C GLN A 885 -25.84 -10.09 -8.43
N PRO A 886 -25.02 -9.77 -9.42
CA PRO A 886 -24.01 -10.70 -9.89
C PRO A 886 -23.06 -11.11 -8.75
N ALA A 887 -22.65 -12.37 -8.74
CA ALA A 887 -21.80 -12.92 -7.67
C ALA A 887 -20.48 -12.15 -7.49
N GLU A 888 -19.97 -11.55 -8.56
CA GLU A 888 -18.75 -10.75 -8.57
C GLU A 888 -18.86 -9.45 -7.74
N TYR A 889 -20.06 -8.91 -7.52
CA TYR A 889 -20.26 -7.76 -6.62
C TYR A 889 -20.24 -8.15 -5.15
N CYS A 890 -20.44 -9.41 -4.84
CA CYS A 890 -20.55 -9.90 -3.48
C CYS A 890 -19.34 -10.71 -3.04
N ARG A 891 -18.51 -11.13 -3.99
CA ARG A 891 -17.36 -11.98 -3.70
C ARG A 891 -16.25 -11.78 -4.72
N VAL A 892 -15.09 -11.41 -4.24
CA VAL A 892 -13.86 -11.47 -5.01
C VAL A 892 -13.42 -12.91 -5.13
N SER A 893 -13.24 -13.41 -6.34
CA SER A 893 -12.86 -14.79 -6.60
C SER A 893 -11.42 -15.07 -6.17
N SER A 894 -11.09 -16.34 -5.95
CA SER A 894 -9.69 -16.74 -5.69
C SER A 894 -8.81 -16.45 -6.90
N PHE A 895 -7.54 -16.17 -6.60
CA PHE A 895 -6.58 -15.78 -7.61
C PHE A 895 -5.31 -16.61 -7.51
N THR A 896 -4.88 -17.17 -8.66
CA THR A 896 -3.66 -17.98 -8.74
C THR A 896 -2.83 -17.51 -9.93
N THR A 897 -1.56 -17.23 -9.70
CA THR A 897 -0.59 -16.98 -10.77
C THR A 897 0.56 -17.99 -10.70
N THR A 898 1.15 -18.28 -11.83
CA THR A 898 2.34 -19.14 -11.95
C THR A 898 3.43 -18.39 -12.67
N ASN A 899 4.62 -18.37 -12.07
CA ASN A 899 5.82 -17.75 -12.61
C ASN A 899 6.82 -18.83 -12.97
N LEU A 900 7.50 -18.69 -14.10
CA LEU A 900 8.59 -19.56 -14.52
C LEU A 900 9.89 -18.73 -14.60
N ASN A 901 10.95 -19.22 -14.00
CA ASN A 901 12.27 -18.61 -14.08
C ASN A 901 13.32 -19.65 -14.46
N VAL A 902 14.24 -19.26 -15.32
CA VAL A 902 15.34 -20.10 -15.80
C VAL A 902 16.64 -19.31 -15.68
N VAL A 903 17.63 -19.86 -15.02
CA VAL A 903 18.99 -19.33 -14.98
C VAL A 903 19.93 -20.38 -15.62
N TYR A 904 20.71 -19.94 -16.58
CA TYR A 904 21.70 -20.78 -17.25
C TYR A 904 23.10 -20.15 -17.17
N LYS A 905 24.03 -20.84 -16.54
CA LYS A 905 25.44 -20.43 -16.47
C LYS A 905 26.16 -20.87 -17.73
N LEU A 906 26.37 -19.94 -18.68
CA LEU A 906 27.09 -20.21 -19.92
C LEU A 906 28.57 -20.52 -19.68
N THR A 907 29.16 -19.76 -18.74
CA THR A 907 30.51 -19.96 -18.23
C THR A 907 30.50 -19.76 -16.71
N LYS A 908 31.64 -19.88 -16.06
CA LYS A 908 31.78 -19.54 -14.62
C LYS A 908 31.44 -18.05 -14.36
N ASP A 909 31.65 -17.18 -15.35
CA ASP A 909 31.56 -15.72 -15.25
C ASP A 909 30.31 -15.13 -15.93
N LEU A 910 29.67 -15.91 -16.84
CA LEU A 910 28.54 -15.42 -17.64
C LEU A 910 27.28 -16.27 -17.38
N SER A 911 26.21 -15.63 -16.97
CA SER A 911 24.92 -16.28 -16.83
C SER A 911 23.82 -15.51 -17.57
N ILE A 912 22.83 -16.26 -18.07
CA ILE A 912 21.60 -15.72 -18.67
C ILE A 912 20.43 -16.11 -17.77
N ARG A 913 19.52 -15.17 -17.56
CA ARG A 913 18.27 -15.39 -16.84
C ARG A 913 17.10 -15.06 -17.75
N GLY A 914 16.11 -15.92 -17.82
CA GLY A 914 14.81 -15.67 -18.43
C GLY A 914 13.70 -15.89 -17.44
N ALA A 915 12.69 -15.01 -17.39
CA ALA A 915 11.52 -15.22 -16.57
C ALA A 915 10.22 -14.92 -17.34
N ILE A 916 9.17 -15.67 -17.00
CA ILE A 916 7.80 -15.44 -17.44
C ILE A 916 6.95 -15.37 -16.17
N LEU A 917 6.49 -14.18 -15.83
CA LEU A 917 5.57 -13.98 -14.72
C LEU A 917 4.12 -14.12 -15.21
N ASN A 918 3.26 -14.67 -14.38
CA ASN A 918 1.87 -14.97 -14.73
C ASN A 918 1.75 -15.73 -16.06
N VAL A 919 2.39 -16.91 -16.15
CA VAL A 919 2.52 -17.75 -17.36
C VAL A 919 1.18 -17.98 -18.08
N PHE A 920 0.09 -18.12 -17.32
CA PHE A 920 -1.24 -18.40 -17.85
C PHE A 920 -2.04 -17.13 -18.15
N ASP A 921 -1.43 -15.94 -18.06
CA ASP A 921 -2.06 -14.64 -18.29
C ASP A 921 -3.38 -14.47 -17.54
N LYS A 922 -3.38 -14.90 -16.27
CA LYS A 922 -4.56 -14.85 -15.41
C LYS A 922 -4.91 -13.40 -15.09
N GLN A 923 -6.08 -12.97 -15.50
CA GLN A 923 -6.63 -11.64 -15.18
C GLN A 923 -6.97 -11.52 -13.69
N PRO A 924 -6.93 -10.31 -13.11
CA PRO A 924 -7.34 -10.11 -11.73
C PRO A 924 -8.83 -10.34 -11.56
N PRO A 925 -9.28 -10.87 -10.42
CA PRO A 925 -10.71 -10.94 -10.13
C PRO A 925 -11.27 -9.53 -9.92
N ILE A 926 -12.55 -9.37 -10.22
CA ILE A 926 -13.29 -8.12 -10.03
C ILE A 926 -13.42 -7.84 -8.54
N ASP A 927 -13.08 -6.61 -8.15
CA ASP A 927 -13.28 -6.05 -6.82
C ASP A 927 -13.73 -4.60 -6.96
N VAL A 928 -15.03 -4.35 -6.78
CA VAL A 928 -15.66 -3.04 -7.03
C VAL A 928 -15.55 -2.07 -5.84
N GLY A 929 -15.11 -2.53 -4.69
CA GLY A 929 -15.09 -1.78 -3.44
C GLY A 929 -13.69 -1.52 -2.87
N THR A 930 -12.63 -1.83 -3.62
CA THR A 930 -11.26 -1.78 -3.08
C THR A 930 -10.78 -0.35 -2.85
N TYR A 931 -10.21 -0.12 -1.66
CA TYR A 931 -9.42 1.06 -1.36
C TYR A 931 -8.05 1.00 -2.05
N GLY A 932 -7.58 2.14 -2.51
CA GLY A 932 -6.21 2.30 -3.05
C GLY A 932 -6.08 2.27 -4.57
N ASN A 933 -7.16 2.06 -5.31
CA ASN A 933 -7.15 2.21 -6.76
C ASN A 933 -7.05 3.69 -7.17
N ALA A 934 -6.19 3.98 -8.13
CA ALA A 934 -6.01 5.33 -8.67
C ALA A 934 -7.22 5.79 -9.47
N THR A 935 -7.90 4.85 -10.09
CA THR A 935 -9.02 5.12 -10.97
C THR A 935 -10.24 4.34 -10.49
N ALA A 936 -11.38 5.00 -10.44
CA ALA A 936 -12.65 4.37 -10.11
C ALA A 936 -13.07 3.27 -11.12
N GLN A 937 -12.31 3.07 -12.18
CA GLN A 937 -12.61 2.16 -13.29
C GLN A 937 -11.80 0.87 -13.27
N THR A 938 -10.72 0.82 -12.49
CA THR A 938 -9.97 -0.42 -12.29
C THR A 938 -10.57 -1.21 -11.13
N SER A 939 -11.59 -1.97 -11.42
CA SER A 939 -12.32 -2.75 -10.41
C SER A 939 -11.54 -4.01 -10.02
N TYR A 940 -10.33 -3.86 -9.47
CA TYR A 940 -9.55 -4.96 -8.92
C TYR A 940 -8.79 -4.51 -7.66
N ASN A 941 -8.33 -5.45 -6.84
CA ASN A 941 -7.58 -5.17 -5.62
C ASN A 941 -6.08 -5.02 -5.93
N ALA A 942 -5.57 -3.79 -5.92
CA ALA A 942 -4.17 -3.50 -6.23
C ALA A 942 -3.17 -4.07 -5.21
N SER A 943 -3.57 -4.29 -3.96
CA SER A 943 -2.72 -4.90 -2.93
C SER A 943 -2.56 -6.41 -3.08
N LEU A 944 -3.58 -7.10 -3.63
CA LEU A 944 -3.64 -8.56 -3.67
C LEU A 944 -3.50 -9.13 -5.10
N HIS A 945 -3.92 -8.40 -6.12
CA HIS A 945 -4.12 -8.93 -7.47
C HIS A 945 -3.36 -8.17 -8.56
N GLN A 946 -2.41 -7.32 -8.20
CA GLN A 946 -1.62 -6.50 -9.14
C GLN A 946 -0.97 -7.32 -10.26
N ALA A 947 -0.48 -8.53 -9.94
CA ALA A 947 0.12 -9.42 -10.95
C ALA A 947 -0.83 -9.77 -12.10
N GLY A 948 -2.14 -9.88 -11.82
CA GLY A 948 -3.16 -10.09 -12.83
C GLY A 948 -3.41 -8.85 -13.69
N ALA A 949 -3.38 -7.66 -13.09
CA ALA A 949 -3.55 -6.40 -13.82
C ALA A 949 -2.34 -6.09 -14.71
N VAL A 950 -1.14 -6.45 -14.29
CA VAL A 950 0.07 -6.43 -15.14
C VAL A 950 -0.06 -7.41 -16.31
N GLY A 951 -0.67 -8.59 -16.07
CA GLY A 951 -0.78 -9.66 -17.04
C GLY A 951 0.52 -10.47 -17.20
N ARG A 952 0.64 -11.26 -18.27
CA ARG A 952 1.86 -12.02 -18.55
C ARG A 952 3.00 -11.08 -18.87
N PHE A 953 4.10 -11.26 -18.12
CA PHE A 953 5.32 -10.44 -18.27
C PHE A 953 6.52 -11.33 -18.60
N PHE A 954 7.33 -10.91 -19.56
CA PHE A 954 8.53 -11.59 -19.99
C PHE A 954 9.74 -10.76 -19.63
N SER A 955 10.79 -11.38 -19.09
CA SER A 955 12.07 -10.72 -18.89
C SER A 955 13.24 -11.60 -19.35
N LEU A 956 14.31 -10.93 -19.78
CA LEU A 956 15.60 -11.53 -20.13
C LEU A 956 16.71 -10.67 -19.52
N GLY A 957 17.64 -11.32 -18.85
CA GLY A 957 18.77 -10.68 -18.23
C GLY A 957 20.08 -11.43 -18.49
N VAL A 958 21.18 -10.69 -18.51
CA VAL A 958 22.55 -11.21 -18.63
C VAL A 958 23.36 -10.66 -17.46
N THR A 959 24.05 -11.54 -16.76
CA THR A 959 25.00 -11.18 -15.69
C THR A 959 26.38 -11.63 -16.07
N TYR A 960 27.35 -10.72 -16.02
CA TYR A 960 28.76 -10.99 -16.24
C TYR A 960 29.57 -10.59 -15.00
N GLN A 961 30.45 -11.50 -14.55
CA GLN A 961 31.35 -11.31 -13.41
C GLN A 961 32.79 -11.32 -13.93
N PHE A 962 33.68 -10.44 -13.42
CA PHE A 962 35.08 -10.35 -13.88
C PHE A 962 36.00 -9.82 -12.79
#